data_8b9c75a9430bc0298821e101e942d035
#
_entry.id   8b9c75a9430bc0298821e101e942d035
#
_cell.length_a   1.000
_cell.length_b   1.000
_cell.length_c   1.000
_cell.angle_alpha   90.00
_cell.angle_beta   90.00
_cell.angle_gamma   90.00
#
_symmetry.space_group_name_H-M   'P 1'
#
loop_
_entity.id
_entity.type
_entity.pdbx_description
1 polymer ?
#
loop_
_entity_poly.entity_id
_entity_poly.type
_entity_poly.pdbx_seq_one_letter_code
_entity_poly.pdbx_strand_id
1 'polypeptide(L)'
;ALSVIIVLCMFSAMICSFGYAEEEVTASVVLDTTGEAPTGNVPMYETLRISMTGAVPTGYQWKYKNSKSTGNPRNGGKTESYCVPSNYVEFSGDCEVWCEVTYSGGTITTDKVIMSKDYTNQVPYGYDNKYNDNHYKGLPNAENSDPNYVFYIGDKGFVVANERNVKGCAYFIVALDAYGDIYNGDNTPNEKVWKNYYGKDKDGFVTDSNGVSMQTKLLSEGNDFEGFEDATSGKYALPEVFENYIDMSHSWPYSGDKWGTVRQLKSGIALLSYGDYVNYSDRIGYKDNLYKPVGQQTLLLRDLYFTTESEWTNPAGRVISSNLVTSKASGPYLLRPCFWLKKDFFEKNAIDLTKAGSGVINIMKDSVYTEQQALKDTYIAAGKENDYNQYLNPNVNFDITVRRTGETADAAKLHDTLCANLSGLDGEYSYRWQVQGADGWTDAPADITNGNEIALMGKIEGMKLRAVATSGDTVISSSVITAPSIELYTEVPGTAAEPKALSNPENSADSNKFTIGGKGFVLLEESDNDVAPYYVTTTDSYGTANYITNGAKDPNKSYTAYGELGNSKLGINIMGDGNNYAGFIGADENDKAALPSGVSENIYSDAVWGRYVTPEWRGDNTWVSKKTSAPLQMLSQTDFVTYNSILGWKDNVFAKGGQYYLLRDCALKHKAWSDNSVVNDQGKTTQITQSINADEGTQTIAVVRPVFYLKSDFFKSVKIDNLQNAGSKILALMKEKYYADDLMHLYDKATLRACGFKYKVNTTPTWTDKDGNPITNLSQAGSLKVSMNIENSYEDSKSAILILAVYNGDGRLLAVNMTDGINIIGKGNTMADCVIDGLNLSGESGVWASAMLWNGLVNMNAVTASVELR
;
A
#
# COMPACT_ATOMS: atom_id res chain seq x y z
N ALA A 1 59.37 2.40 11.12
CA ALA A 1 58.61 3.50 11.72
C ALA A 1 58.95 4.87 11.07
N LEU A 2 60.24 5.11 10.79
CA LEU A 2 60.71 6.38 10.22
C LEU A 2 60.28 6.53 8.75
N SER A 3 60.25 5.44 7.98
CA SER A 3 59.84 5.45 6.58
C SER A 3 58.34 5.73 6.37
N VAL A 4 57.49 5.29 7.30
CA VAL A 4 56.05 5.52 7.28
C VAL A 4 55.72 6.99 7.58
N ILE A 5 56.48 7.60 8.49
CA ILE A 5 56.31 9.03 8.84
C ILE A 5 56.72 9.94 7.67
N ILE A 6 57.79 9.60 6.95
CA ILE A 6 58.22 10.37 5.77
C ILE A 6 57.21 10.26 4.61
N VAL A 7 56.60 9.09 4.39
CA VAL A 7 55.54 8.92 3.38
C VAL A 7 54.27 9.67 3.80
N LEU A 8 53.87 9.66 5.07
CA LEU A 8 52.71 10.47 5.53
C LEU A 8 52.95 11.98 5.43
N CYS A 9 54.20 12.46 5.71
CA CYS A 9 54.53 13.88 5.55
C CYS A 9 54.63 14.28 4.09
N MET A 10 55.07 13.40 3.17
CA MET A 10 54.99 13.68 1.73
C MET A 10 53.57 13.69 1.20
N PHE A 11 52.66 12.81 1.68
CA PHE A 11 51.24 12.86 1.34
C PHE A 11 50.55 14.12 1.87
N SER A 12 50.86 14.57 3.10
CA SER A 12 50.35 15.84 3.64
C SER A 12 50.84 17.04 2.89
N ALA A 13 52.12 17.06 2.43
CA ALA A 13 52.65 18.15 1.63
C ALA A 13 52.12 18.16 0.17
N MET A 14 51.74 16.99 -0.35
CA MET A 14 51.11 16.89 -1.68
C MET A 14 49.63 17.35 -1.71
N ILE A 15 48.92 17.20 -0.57
CA ILE A 15 47.56 17.68 -0.42
C ILE A 15 47.46 19.20 -0.23
N CYS A 16 48.53 19.86 0.28
CA CYS A 16 48.58 21.31 0.45
C CYS A 16 49.04 22.08 -0.78
N SER A 17 49.33 21.45 -1.91
CA SER A 17 49.79 22.14 -3.13
C SER A 17 48.78 22.09 -4.30
N PHE A 18 47.64 21.50 -4.15
CA PHE A 18 46.54 21.77 -5.03
C PHE A 18 45.82 23.03 -4.50
N GLY A 19 46.23 24.19 -4.99
CA GLY A 19 45.45 25.41 -4.85
C GLY A 19 44.11 25.14 -5.54
N TYR A 20 43.08 24.90 -4.76
CA TYR A 20 41.71 25.07 -5.23
C TYR A 20 41.63 26.53 -5.66
N ALA A 21 41.50 26.78 -6.97
CA ALA A 21 40.92 28.04 -7.39
C ALA A 21 39.57 28.11 -6.65
N GLU A 22 39.37 29.10 -5.82
CA GLU A 22 38.05 29.38 -5.25
C GLU A 22 37.14 29.52 -6.45
N GLU A 23 36.20 28.54 -6.62
CA GLU A 23 35.16 28.69 -7.63
C GLU A 23 34.42 29.98 -7.33
N GLU A 24 34.42 30.89 -8.28
CA GLU A 24 33.71 32.17 -8.15
C GLU A 24 32.22 31.86 -7.88
N VAL A 25 31.72 32.33 -6.74
CA VAL A 25 30.31 32.14 -6.41
C VAL A 25 29.46 33.02 -7.30
N THR A 26 28.66 32.39 -8.15
CA THR A 26 27.73 33.10 -9.04
C THR A 26 26.29 32.63 -8.84
N ALA A 27 25.36 33.54 -9.05
CA ALA A 27 23.92 33.22 -9.06
C ALA A 27 23.25 33.92 -10.25
N SER A 28 22.44 33.19 -10.98
CA SER A 28 21.68 33.69 -12.13
C SER A 28 20.21 33.28 -12.06
N VAL A 29 19.36 34.06 -12.69
CA VAL A 29 17.96 33.72 -12.92
C VAL A 29 17.89 32.89 -14.19
N VAL A 30 17.28 31.72 -14.09
CA VAL A 30 17.03 30.81 -15.22
C VAL A 30 15.53 30.50 -15.31
N LEU A 31 15.10 30.06 -16.49
CA LEU A 31 13.75 29.51 -16.65
C LEU A 31 13.67 28.16 -15.91
N ASP A 32 12.65 27.97 -15.10
CA ASP A 32 12.48 26.73 -14.32
C ASP A 32 12.36 25.49 -15.25
N THR A 33 11.96 25.70 -16.48
CA THR A 33 11.73 24.71 -17.51
C THR A 33 12.94 24.19 -18.22
N THR A 34 13.83 25.10 -18.62
CA THR A 34 15.00 24.74 -19.42
C THR A 34 16.28 24.73 -18.60
N GLY A 35 16.26 25.38 -17.44
CA GLY A 35 17.45 25.65 -16.65
C GLY A 35 18.39 26.67 -17.29
N GLU A 36 18.00 27.30 -18.42
CA GLU A 36 18.80 28.28 -19.15
C GLU A 36 18.43 29.72 -18.80
N ALA A 37 19.37 30.63 -18.94
CA ALA A 37 19.11 32.05 -18.78
C ALA A 37 18.16 32.55 -19.89
N PRO A 38 17.16 33.41 -19.54
CA PRO A 38 16.27 33.97 -20.55
C PRO A 38 17.03 34.79 -21.61
N THR A 39 16.77 34.53 -22.87
CA THR A 39 17.39 35.26 -24.01
C THR A 39 16.63 36.51 -24.42
N GLY A 40 15.56 36.88 -23.74
CA GLY A 40 14.70 38.02 -24.01
C GLY A 40 13.72 38.29 -22.89
N ASN A 41 12.63 39.00 -23.23
CA ASN A 41 11.54 39.19 -22.27
C ASN A 41 10.87 37.87 -21.95
N VAL A 42 10.68 37.61 -20.67
CA VAL A 42 9.99 36.39 -20.18
C VAL A 42 8.48 36.66 -20.23
N PRO A 43 7.69 35.73 -20.80
CA PRO A 43 6.24 35.85 -20.76
C PRO A 43 5.69 35.87 -19.33
N MET A 44 4.62 36.60 -19.13
CA MET A 44 3.85 36.57 -17.89
C MET A 44 3.46 35.12 -17.55
N TYR A 45 3.51 34.77 -16.27
CA TYR A 45 3.28 33.41 -15.72
C TYR A 45 4.43 32.41 -15.84
N GLU A 46 5.51 32.73 -16.50
CA GLU A 46 6.70 31.88 -16.44
C GLU A 46 7.26 31.80 -15.03
N THR A 47 7.69 30.61 -14.63
CA THR A 47 8.41 30.42 -13.37
C THR A 47 9.90 30.58 -13.58
N LEU A 48 10.49 31.46 -12.77
CA LEU A 48 11.92 31.68 -12.70
C LEU A 48 12.53 30.86 -11.56
N ARG A 49 13.74 30.36 -11.75
CA ARG A 49 14.48 29.63 -10.73
C ARG A 49 15.90 30.20 -10.59
N ILE A 50 16.50 29.99 -9.43
CA ILE A 50 17.90 30.36 -9.22
C ILE A 50 18.80 29.18 -9.59
N SER A 51 19.81 29.48 -10.41
CA SER A 51 20.98 28.62 -10.64
C SER A 51 22.19 29.24 -9.94
N MET A 52 22.82 28.51 -9.03
CA MET A 52 23.97 28.96 -8.25
C MET A 52 25.11 27.96 -8.36
N THR A 53 26.35 28.49 -8.54
CA THR A 53 27.59 27.72 -8.57
C THR A 53 28.56 28.23 -7.52
N GLY A 54 29.48 27.40 -7.09
CA GLY A 54 30.51 27.75 -6.10
C GLY A 54 30.03 27.81 -4.63
N ALA A 55 28.71 27.77 -4.36
CA ALA A 55 28.18 27.75 -3.00
C ALA A 55 26.77 27.13 -2.94
N VAL A 56 26.35 26.72 -1.74
CA VAL A 56 24.98 26.23 -1.47
C VAL A 56 24.14 27.38 -0.93
N PRO A 57 22.97 27.67 -1.56
CA PRO A 57 22.08 28.71 -1.07
C PRO A 57 21.47 28.34 0.30
N THR A 58 21.34 29.30 1.18
CA THR A 58 20.68 29.16 2.49
C THR A 58 19.39 29.97 2.59
N GLY A 59 19.12 30.85 1.62
CA GLY A 59 17.89 31.62 1.56
C GLY A 59 17.72 32.40 0.28
N TYR A 60 16.48 32.75 -0.01
CA TYR A 60 16.10 33.50 -1.20
C TYR A 60 15.17 34.65 -0.84
N GLN A 61 15.28 35.77 -1.55
CA GLN A 61 14.32 36.84 -1.51
C GLN A 61 14.12 37.44 -2.90
N TRP A 62 13.08 37.00 -3.57
CA TRP A 62 12.70 37.57 -4.85
C TRP A 62 12.22 39.03 -4.71
N LYS A 63 12.54 39.83 -5.70
CA LYS A 63 12.14 41.21 -5.81
C LYS A 63 11.55 41.46 -7.20
N TYR A 64 10.56 42.34 -7.27
CA TYR A 64 9.99 42.75 -8.54
C TYR A 64 9.46 44.17 -8.49
N LYS A 65 9.49 44.88 -9.62
CA LYS A 65 8.88 46.18 -9.78
C LYS A 65 8.52 46.43 -11.23
N ASN A 66 7.56 47.34 -11.46
CA ASN A 66 7.31 47.86 -12.81
C ASN A 66 8.57 48.52 -13.39
N SER A 67 8.93 48.19 -14.61
CA SER A 67 10.16 48.70 -15.27
C SER A 67 10.18 50.24 -15.42
N LYS A 68 9.02 50.89 -15.46
CA LYS A 68 8.85 52.35 -15.55
C LYS A 68 8.68 53.03 -14.20
N SER A 69 8.62 52.29 -13.12
CA SER A 69 8.36 52.82 -11.78
C SER A 69 9.63 53.31 -11.12
N THR A 70 9.58 54.49 -10.52
CA THR A 70 10.63 55.04 -9.64
C THR A 70 10.49 54.58 -8.17
N GLY A 71 9.43 53.87 -7.83
CA GLY A 71 9.17 53.37 -6.48
C GLY A 71 10.09 52.22 -6.04
N ASN A 72 10.03 51.89 -4.76
CA ASN A 72 10.78 50.76 -4.20
C ASN A 72 10.26 49.42 -4.77
N PRO A 73 11.15 48.44 -4.94
CA PRO A 73 10.74 47.10 -5.33
C PRO A 73 9.81 46.46 -4.30
N ARG A 74 8.91 45.60 -4.77
CA ARG A 74 8.10 44.74 -3.92
C ARG A 74 8.85 43.47 -3.59
N ASN A 75 8.64 42.95 -2.42
CA ASN A 75 9.14 41.60 -2.05
C ASN A 75 8.25 40.54 -2.65
N GLY A 76 8.87 39.54 -3.29
CA GLY A 76 8.27 38.37 -3.82
C GLY A 76 8.42 37.14 -2.89
N GLY A 77 8.49 35.94 -3.47
CA GLY A 77 8.68 34.69 -2.74
C GLY A 77 10.04 34.56 -2.05
N LYS A 78 10.13 33.56 -1.18
CA LYS A 78 11.36 33.17 -0.47
C LYS A 78 11.83 31.76 -0.80
N THR A 79 11.37 31.21 -1.90
CA THR A 79 11.71 29.88 -2.39
C THR A 79 12.70 29.96 -3.55
N GLU A 80 13.34 28.88 -3.90
CA GLU A 80 14.27 28.78 -5.03
C GLU A 80 13.62 29.24 -6.34
N SER A 81 12.35 28.91 -6.54
CA SER A 81 11.59 29.28 -7.72
C SER A 81 10.51 30.32 -7.38
N TYR A 82 10.21 31.19 -8.34
CA TYR A 82 9.23 32.27 -8.17
C TYR A 82 8.54 32.63 -9.49
N CYS A 83 7.24 32.90 -9.40
CA CYS A 83 6.47 33.50 -10.47
C CYS A 83 5.86 34.84 -9.98
N VAL A 84 6.01 35.88 -10.74
CA VAL A 84 5.44 37.19 -10.39
C VAL A 84 3.90 37.09 -10.43
N PRO A 85 3.17 37.60 -9.44
CA PRO A 85 1.72 37.59 -9.46
C PRO A 85 1.15 38.23 -10.74
N SER A 86 0.29 37.49 -11.43
CA SER A 86 -0.29 37.89 -12.72
C SER A 86 -0.92 39.27 -12.72
N ASN A 87 -1.71 39.59 -11.71
CA ASN A 87 -2.36 40.86 -11.55
C ASN A 87 -1.39 42.05 -11.52
N TYR A 88 -0.18 41.85 -11.00
CA TYR A 88 0.82 42.89 -10.98
C TYR A 88 1.37 43.21 -12.38
N VAL A 89 1.70 42.18 -13.16
CA VAL A 89 2.20 42.36 -14.54
C VAL A 89 1.09 42.90 -15.43
N GLU A 90 -0.12 42.43 -15.27
CA GLU A 90 -1.29 42.88 -16.04
C GLU A 90 -1.61 44.36 -15.87
N PHE A 91 -1.59 44.87 -14.64
CA PHE A 91 -1.94 46.25 -14.37
C PHE A 91 -0.74 47.23 -14.49
N SER A 92 0.45 46.75 -14.17
CA SER A 92 1.62 47.60 -14.04
C SER A 92 2.48 47.66 -15.32
N GLY A 93 2.27 46.78 -16.27
CA GLY A 93 3.10 46.59 -17.47
C GLY A 93 4.32 45.72 -17.17
N ASP A 94 5.34 45.83 -18.02
CA ASP A 94 6.55 45.03 -17.88
C ASP A 94 7.20 45.20 -16.50
N CYS A 95 7.65 44.07 -15.93
CA CYS A 95 8.26 44.00 -14.62
C CYS A 95 9.71 43.54 -14.68
N GLU A 96 10.58 44.30 -13.98
CA GLU A 96 11.92 43.79 -13.62
C GLU A 96 11.79 42.81 -12.47
N VAL A 97 12.40 41.64 -12.58
CA VAL A 97 12.42 40.59 -11.56
C VAL A 97 13.85 40.14 -11.29
N TRP A 98 14.24 39.99 -10.04
CA TRP A 98 15.55 39.47 -9.61
C TRP A 98 15.46 38.84 -8.24
N CYS A 99 16.53 38.17 -7.81
CA CYS A 99 16.59 37.50 -6.51
C CYS A 99 17.84 37.94 -5.73
N GLU A 100 17.67 38.15 -4.42
CA GLU A 100 18.75 38.23 -3.45
C GLU A 100 18.92 36.82 -2.84
N VAL A 101 20.07 36.16 -3.11
CA VAL A 101 20.38 34.80 -2.68
C VAL A 101 21.37 34.87 -1.53
N THR A 102 21.02 34.31 -0.39
CA THR A 102 21.88 34.21 0.79
C THR A 102 22.62 32.87 0.81
N TYR A 103 23.90 32.89 1.15
CA TYR A 103 24.72 31.70 1.33
C TYR A 103 25.72 31.92 2.48
N SER A 104 26.53 30.95 2.83
CA SER A 104 27.46 31.04 3.97
C SER A 104 28.47 32.19 3.89
N GLY A 105 28.81 32.66 2.67
CA GLY A 105 29.72 33.77 2.41
C GLY A 105 29.05 35.15 2.29
N GLY A 106 27.72 35.26 2.37
CA GLY A 106 27.01 36.53 2.27
C GLY A 106 25.73 36.49 1.45
N THR A 107 25.46 37.57 0.72
CA THR A 107 24.29 37.64 -0.17
C THR A 107 24.75 38.14 -1.53
N ILE A 108 24.29 37.45 -2.60
CA ILE A 108 24.49 37.80 -3.99
C ILE A 108 23.16 38.20 -4.61
N THR A 109 23.18 39.24 -5.45
CA THR A 109 21.98 39.69 -6.19
C THR A 109 22.14 39.29 -7.64
N THR A 110 21.15 38.61 -8.20
CA THR A 110 21.15 38.20 -9.60
C THR A 110 20.92 39.37 -10.53
N ASP A 111 21.25 39.17 -11.79
CA ASP A 111 20.80 40.07 -12.85
C ASP A 111 19.27 40.11 -12.92
N LYS A 112 18.76 41.21 -13.50
CA LYS A 112 17.32 41.42 -13.66
C LYS A 112 16.84 40.82 -14.98
N VAL A 113 15.72 40.13 -14.92
CA VAL A 113 14.94 39.68 -16.07
C VAL A 113 13.70 40.55 -16.24
N ILE A 114 13.28 40.75 -17.47
CA ILE A 114 12.05 41.50 -17.78
C ILE A 114 10.93 40.47 -18.04
N MET A 115 9.91 40.49 -17.22
CA MET A 115 8.64 39.83 -17.50
C MET A 115 7.68 40.77 -18.20
N SER A 116 7.19 40.40 -19.36
CA SER A 116 6.30 41.20 -20.17
C SER A 116 4.90 40.62 -20.23
N LYS A 117 3.93 41.53 -20.41
CA LYS A 117 2.57 41.13 -20.73
C LYS A 117 2.55 40.42 -22.08
N ASP A 118 1.96 39.25 -22.13
CA ASP A 118 1.57 38.65 -23.39
C ASP A 118 0.12 39.03 -23.72
N TYR A 119 -0.06 40.21 -24.24
CA TYR A 119 -1.40 40.73 -24.62
C TYR A 119 -1.64 40.75 -26.11
N THR A 120 -0.91 39.99 -26.87
CA THR A 120 -0.98 40.12 -28.31
C THR A 120 -2.39 39.92 -28.89
N ASN A 121 -3.38 39.39 -28.13
CA ASN A 121 -4.63 38.96 -28.71
C ASN A 121 -5.88 38.98 -27.80
N GLN A 122 -5.94 39.84 -26.77
CA GLN A 122 -7.04 39.81 -25.79
C GLN A 122 -8.16 40.79 -26.08
N VAL A 123 -8.01 41.66 -27.07
CA VAL A 123 -9.11 42.50 -27.53
C VAL A 123 -9.71 41.84 -28.75
N PRO A 124 -11.02 41.76 -28.86
CA PRO A 124 -11.68 41.30 -30.08
C PRO A 124 -11.21 42.10 -31.28
N TYR A 125 -10.35 41.47 -32.08
CA TYR A 125 -9.77 42.11 -33.25
C TYR A 125 -10.89 42.59 -34.18
N GLY A 126 -11.00 43.90 -34.35
CA GLY A 126 -11.95 44.51 -35.30
C GLY A 126 -13.38 44.71 -34.78
N TYR A 127 -13.59 44.76 -33.48
CA TYR A 127 -14.77 45.39 -32.93
C TYR A 127 -14.62 46.91 -33.05
N ASP A 128 -14.91 47.39 -34.23
CA ASP A 128 -15.16 48.76 -34.48
C ASP A 128 -16.51 49.15 -33.85
N ASN A 129 -16.61 50.38 -33.29
CA ASN A 129 -17.86 50.97 -32.71
C ASN A 129 -19.08 51.02 -33.66
N LYS A 130 -19.03 50.37 -34.80
CA LYS A 130 -20.05 50.35 -35.84
C LYS A 130 -20.83 49.07 -35.96
N TYR A 131 -20.58 48.05 -35.09
CA TYR A 131 -21.31 46.81 -35.19
C TYR A 131 -22.70 46.92 -34.58
N ASN A 132 -23.65 47.21 -35.47
CA ASN A 132 -25.07 47.01 -35.24
C ASN A 132 -25.44 45.51 -35.35
N ASP A 133 -26.54 45.14 -34.77
CA ASP A 133 -27.14 43.83 -34.52
C ASP A 133 -27.07 42.73 -35.63
N ASN A 134 -26.37 42.93 -36.73
CA ASN A 134 -26.37 42.00 -37.86
C ASN A 134 -24.98 41.74 -38.53
N HIS A 135 -23.88 42.04 -37.88
CA HIS A 135 -22.57 41.78 -38.50
C HIS A 135 -21.95 40.46 -37.99
N TYR A 136 -21.86 39.51 -38.90
CA TYR A 136 -21.27 38.21 -38.66
C TYR A 136 -19.78 38.24 -39.04
N LYS A 137 -18.94 37.80 -38.13
CA LYS A 137 -17.49 37.59 -38.39
C LYS A 137 -17.18 36.11 -38.28
N GLY A 138 -16.69 35.50 -39.33
CA GLY A 138 -16.29 34.11 -39.32
C GLY A 138 -15.16 33.88 -38.27
N LEU A 139 -15.28 32.78 -37.55
CA LEU A 139 -14.22 32.27 -36.71
C LEU A 139 -13.19 31.51 -37.54
N PRO A 140 -11.90 31.62 -37.24
CA PRO A 140 -10.84 30.85 -37.92
C PRO A 140 -10.83 29.37 -37.50
N ASN A 141 -11.56 28.98 -36.46
CA ASN A 141 -11.54 27.68 -35.82
C ASN A 141 -12.20 26.58 -36.68
N ALA A 142 -11.69 25.36 -36.55
CA ALA A 142 -12.36 24.16 -37.07
C ALA A 142 -13.68 23.87 -36.34
N GLU A 143 -14.52 23.00 -36.90
CA GLU A 143 -15.75 22.57 -36.25
C GLU A 143 -15.50 21.96 -34.87
N ASN A 144 -14.57 21.01 -34.81
CA ASN A 144 -14.24 20.30 -33.57
C ASN A 144 -12.82 20.67 -33.13
N SER A 145 -12.62 20.63 -31.83
CA SER A 145 -11.30 20.78 -31.22
C SER A 145 -10.34 19.72 -31.72
N ASP A 146 -9.04 20.06 -31.73
CA ASP A 146 -8.01 19.11 -32.18
C ASP A 146 -8.02 17.86 -31.28
N PRO A 147 -8.30 16.67 -31.82
CA PRO A 147 -8.37 15.44 -31.05
C PRO A 147 -7.07 15.07 -30.36
N ASN A 148 -5.92 15.59 -30.83
CA ASN A 148 -4.63 15.37 -30.16
C ASN A 148 -4.55 16.01 -28.76
N TYR A 149 -5.33 17.04 -28.51
CA TYR A 149 -5.32 17.78 -27.24
C TYR A 149 -6.59 17.54 -26.39
N VAL A 150 -7.42 16.60 -26.81
CA VAL A 150 -8.64 16.22 -26.07
C VAL A 150 -8.34 15.17 -25.00
N PHE A 151 -8.96 15.31 -23.83
CA PHE A 151 -8.96 14.30 -22.78
C PHE A 151 -10.33 14.21 -22.10
N TYR A 152 -10.54 13.14 -21.34
CA TYR A 152 -11.80 12.87 -20.66
C TYR A 152 -11.59 12.60 -19.19
N ILE A 153 -12.53 13.09 -18.38
CA ILE A 153 -12.70 12.71 -16.99
C ILE A 153 -14.12 12.16 -16.84
N GLY A 154 -14.22 10.87 -16.61
CA GLY A 154 -15.49 10.17 -16.72
C GLY A 154 -16.05 10.28 -18.16
N ASP A 155 -17.25 10.81 -18.29
CA ASP A 155 -17.92 11.03 -19.57
C ASP A 155 -17.74 12.46 -20.12
N LYS A 156 -17.11 13.36 -19.37
CA LYS A 156 -16.92 14.77 -19.71
C LYS A 156 -15.64 15.00 -20.50
N GLY A 157 -15.74 15.68 -21.63
CA GLY A 157 -14.63 15.98 -22.52
C GLY A 157 -14.06 17.38 -22.32
N PHE A 158 -12.76 17.49 -22.45
CA PHE A 158 -12.00 18.74 -22.31
C PHE A 158 -10.90 18.81 -23.37
N VAL A 159 -10.49 20.02 -23.74
CA VAL A 159 -9.35 20.26 -24.60
C VAL A 159 -8.32 21.13 -23.89
N VAL A 160 -7.05 20.76 -24.00
CA VAL A 160 -5.92 21.61 -23.61
C VAL A 160 -5.68 22.64 -24.71
N ALA A 161 -6.26 23.81 -24.55
CA ALA A 161 -6.18 24.88 -25.54
C ALA A 161 -4.82 25.56 -25.56
N ASN A 162 -4.16 25.63 -24.41
CA ASN A 162 -2.83 26.17 -24.29
C ASN A 162 -2.08 25.49 -23.14
N GLU A 163 -0.78 25.47 -23.25
CA GLU A 163 0.14 25.02 -22.21
C GLU A 163 1.23 26.07 -21.99
N ARG A 164 1.53 26.31 -20.71
CA ARG A 164 2.59 27.23 -20.29
C ARG A 164 3.48 26.51 -19.30
N ASN A 165 4.75 26.71 -19.45
CA ASN A 165 5.67 26.08 -18.53
C ASN A 165 5.82 26.93 -17.25
N VAL A 166 4.80 26.93 -16.41
CA VAL A 166 4.71 27.74 -15.21
C VAL A 166 4.42 26.88 -14.00
N LYS A 167 5.03 27.18 -12.89
CA LYS A 167 4.84 26.50 -11.60
C LYS A 167 3.54 26.92 -10.89
N GLY A 168 2.52 27.30 -11.55
CA GLY A 168 1.24 27.69 -10.97
C GLY A 168 0.12 27.15 -11.82
N CYS A 169 -0.17 27.84 -12.90
CA CYS A 169 -1.27 27.53 -13.83
C CYS A 169 -0.69 27.22 -15.19
N ALA A 170 -0.52 25.95 -15.47
CA ALA A 170 0.19 25.50 -16.67
C ALA A 170 -0.72 25.27 -17.87
N TYR A 171 -1.98 24.89 -17.66
CA TYR A 171 -2.86 24.42 -18.73
C TYR A 171 -4.13 25.25 -18.83
N PHE A 172 -4.37 25.81 -20.01
CA PHE A 172 -5.63 26.44 -20.34
C PHE A 172 -6.60 25.38 -20.85
N ILE A 173 -7.66 25.10 -20.12
CA ILE A 173 -8.61 24.05 -20.39
C ILE A 173 -9.93 24.66 -20.84
N VAL A 174 -10.52 24.04 -21.85
CA VAL A 174 -11.83 24.40 -22.36
C VAL A 174 -12.72 23.15 -22.42
N ALA A 175 -13.93 23.24 -21.93
CA ALA A 175 -14.89 22.15 -22.01
C ALA A 175 -15.30 21.86 -23.47
N LEU A 176 -15.47 20.59 -23.82
CA LEU A 176 -16.05 20.18 -25.11
C LEU A 176 -17.58 20.19 -25.09
N ASP A 177 -18.15 20.05 -23.90
CA ASP A 177 -19.59 20.02 -23.68
C ASP A 177 -20.08 21.39 -23.20
N ALA A 178 -21.35 21.67 -23.42
CA ALA A 178 -22.02 22.82 -22.85
C ALA A 178 -22.37 22.55 -21.38
N TYR A 179 -22.14 23.52 -20.54
CA TYR A 179 -22.47 23.50 -19.13
C TYR A 179 -23.58 24.53 -18.88
N GLY A 180 -24.77 24.08 -18.89
CA GLY A 180 -25.94 24.88 -18.72
C GLY A 180 -26.73 25.08 -20.01
N ASP A 181 -28.00 24.81 -19.91
CA ASP A 181 -29.05 25.14 -20.89
C ASP A 181 -29.95 26.19 -20.26
N ILE A 182 -30.12 27.28 -20.93
CA ILE A 182 -30.96 28.38 -20.44
C ILE A 182 -32.41 28.27 -20.91
N TYR A 183 -32.83 27.07 -21.25
CA TYR A 183 -34.23 26.80 -21.53
C TYR A 183 -34.92 26.10 -20.35
N ASN A 184 -36.14 26.51 -20.12
CA ASN A 184 -37.07 25.70 -19.36
C ASN A 184 -37.44 24.44 -20.17
N GLY A 185 -37.87 23.39 -19.51
CA GLY A 185 -38.33 22.15 -20.19
C GLY A 185 -39.44 22.30 -21.24
N ASP A 186 -40.05 23.48 -21.36
CA ASP A 186 -41.00 23.86 -22.36
C ASP A 186 -40.41 24.67 -23.54
N ASN A 187 -39.07 24.73 -23.65
CA ASN A 187 -38.32 25.54 -24.61
C ASN A 187 -38.49 27.06 -24.47
N THR A 188 -38.96 27.56 -23.35
CA THR A 188 -38.98 29.01 -23.08
C THR A 188 -37.63 29.41 -22.43
N PRO A 189 -37.08 30.62 -22.75
CA PRO A 189 -35.85 31.11 -22.13
C PRO A 189 -36.01 31.24 -20.62
N ASN A 190 -35.09 30.68 -19.87
CA ASN A 190 -35.07 30.87 -18.43
C ASN A 190 -34.54 32.28 -18.07
N GLU A 191 -35.45 33.23 -17.98
CA GLU A 191 -35.10 34.63 -17.68
C GLU A 191 -34.37 34.80 -16.32
N LYS A 192 -34.56 33.87 -15.38
CA LYS A 192 -33.88 33.94 -14.09
C LYS A 192 -32.41 33.65 -14.25
N VAL A 193 -32.04 32.63 -15.02
CA VAL A 193 -30.64 32.28 -15.32
C VAL A 193 -29.97 33.43 -16.02
N TRP A 194 -30.63 33.99 -17.02
CA TRP A 194 -30.12 35.13 -17.75
C TRP A 194 -29.85 36.34 -16.85
N LYS A 195 -30.82 36.71 -16.01
CA LYS A 195 -30.69 37.81 -15.03
C LYS A 195 -29.53 37.54 -14.05
N ASN A 196 -29.31 36.30 -13.73
CA ASN A 196 -28.27 35.90 -12.81
C ASN A 196 -26.85 35.92 -13.43
N TYR A 197 -26.72 35.78 -14.76
CA TYR A 197 -25.42 35.83 -15.44
C TYR A 197 -24.87 37.23 -15.70
N TYR A 198 -25.72 38.22 -15.80
CA TYR A 198 -25.35 39.59 -16.08
C TYR A 198 -25.79 40.56 -14.96
N GLY A 199 -25.90 40.08 -13.73
CA GLY A 199 -26.36 40.91 -12.62
C GLY A 199 -25.56 42.21 -12.43
N LYS A 200 -26.07 43.07 -11.57
CA LYS A 200 -25.66 44.46 -11.38
C LYS A 200 -24.23 44.75 -11.03
N ASP A 201 -23.39 43.79 -10.83
CA ASP A 201 -22.03 44.00 -10.41
C ASP A 201 -21.12 44.23 -11.61
N LYS A 202 -20.52 45.40 -11.63
CA LYS A 202 -19.64 45.88 -12.69
C LYS A 202 -18.38 45.05 -12.89
N ASP A 203 -18.13 44.09 -11.99
CA ASP A 203 -16.96 43.21 -11.97
C ASP A 203 -17.27 41.81 -12.51
N GLY A 204 -18.38 41.66 -13.22
CA GLY A 204 -18.78 40.59 -14.13
C GLY A 204 -18.69 39.17 -13.60
N PHE A 205 -19.64 38.37 -13.72
CA PHE A 205 -19.94 37.00 -13.41
C PHE A 205 -20.45 36.76 -11.99
N VAL A 206 -21.48 37.21 -11.74
CA VAL A 206 -22.77 36.69 -11.49
C VAL A 206 -22.87 35.84 -10.25
N THR A 207 -23.37 36.44 -9.25
CA THR A 207 -24.07 35.78 -8.18
C THR A 207 -25.57 35.71 -8.52
N ASP A 208 -26.19 34.56 -8.23
CA ASP A 208 -27.63 34.42 -8.25
C ASP A 208 -28.30 35.32 -7.18
N SER A 209 -29.62 35.31 -7.07
CA SER A 209 -30.39 36.08 -6.08
C SER A 209 -29.98 35.74 -4.63
N ASN A 210 -29.24 34.64 -4.39
CA ASN A 210 -28.74 34.19 -3.11
C ASN A 210 -27.25 34.47 -2.91
N GLY A 211 -26.60 35.13 -3.88
CA GLY A 211 -25.17 35.43 -3.80
C GLY A 211 -24.24 34.30 -4.24
N VAL A 212 -24.77 33.21 -4.85
CA VAL A 212 -23.95 32.07 -5.30
C VAL A 212 -23.46 32.30 -6.73
N SER A 213 -22.14 32.22 -6.94
CA SER A 213 -21.53 32.45 -8.26
C SER A 213 -21.63 31.22 -9.18
N MET A 214 -21.60 31.45 -10.50
CA MET A 214 -21.47 30.38 -11.49
C MET A 214 -20.29 29.46 -11.17
N GLN A 215 -19.16 30.03 -10.76
CA GLN A 215 -17.98 29.26 -10.35
C GLN A 215 -18.31 28.29 -9.21
N THR A 216 -18.97 28.75 -8.16
CA THR A 216 -19.41 27.92 -7.05
C THR A 216 -20.32 26.82 -7.52
N LYS A 217 -21.26 27.15 -8.40
CA LYS A 217 -22.20 26.16 -8.93
C LYS A 217 -21.56 25.11 -9.83
N LEU A 218 -20.57 25.47 -10.62
CA LEU A 218 -19.85 24.54 -11.48
C LEU A 218 -18.90 23.62 -10.71
N LEU A 219 -18.40 24.04 -9.56
CA LEU A 219 -17.46 23.28 -8.75
C LEU A 219 -18.13 22.42 -7.68
N SER A 220 -19.40 22.64 -7.36
CA SER A 220 -20.06 21.86 -6.31
C SER A 220 -20.65 20.57 -6.86
N GLU A 221 -20.35 19.46 -6.20
CA GLU A 221 -20.96 18.17 -6.49
C GLU A 221 -22.48 18.27 -6.33
N GLY A 222 -23.20 17.83 -7.33
CA GLY A 222 -24.64 17.80 -7.29
C GLY A 222 -25.32 19.15 -7.36
N ASN A 223 -24.61 20.14 -7.81
CA ASN A 223 -25.22 21.44 -8.06
C ASN A 223 -26.21 21.35 -9.19
N ASP A 224 -27.46 21.38 -8.81
CA ASP A 224 -28.50 21.84 -9.70
C ASP A 224 -28.20 23.30 -9.92
N PHE A 225 -27.93 23.72 -11.13
CA PHE A 225 -28.03 25.13 -11.48
C PHE A 225 -29.49 25.52 -11.21
N GLU A 226 -29.75 26.06 -10.00
CA GLU A 226 -31.08 26.59 -9.72
C GLU A 226 -31.45 27.53 -10.83
N GLY A 227 -32.36 27.10 -11.68
CA GLY A 227 -32.75 27.85 -12.86
C GLY A 227 -32.33 27.21 -14.18
N PHE A 228 -31.52 26.16 -14.19
CA PHE A 228 -31.36 25.26 -15.33
C PHE A 228 -32.19 24.01 -15.05
N GLU A 229 -33.49 24.08 -15.28
CA GLU A 229 -34.35 22.90 -15.31
C GLU A 229 -34.24 22.28 -16.69
N ASP A 230 -33.30 21.38 -16.88
CA ASP A 230 -33.43 20.35 -17.88
C ASP A 230 -33.99 19.10 -17.21
N ALA A 231 -35.23 18.77 -17.55
CA ALA A 231 -35.92 17.59 -17.05
C ALA A 231 -35.28 16.26 -17.52
N THR A 232 -34.28 16.29 -18.39
CA THR A 232 -33.78 15.09 -19.08
C THR A 232 -32.32 14.78 -18.86
N SER A 233 -31.46 15.71 -18.44
CA SER A 233 -30.01 15.49 -18.49
C SER A 233 -29.23 15.57 -17.16
N GLY A 234 -29.88 15.89 -16.06
CA GLY A 234 -29.20 15.92 -14.76
C GLY A 234 -28.17 17.05 -14.62
N LYS A 235 -27.22 16.84 -13.77
CA LYS A 235 -26.31 17.85 -13.20
C LYS A 235 -25.21 18.32 -14.15
N TYR A 236 -25.03 19.64 -14.27
CA TYR A 236 -24.01 20.30 -15.09
C TYR A 236 -22.78 20.74 -14.28
N ALA A 237 -22.34 19.96 -13.31
CA ALA A 237 -21.11 20.25 -12.56
C ALA A 237 -19.85 19.82 -13.33
N LEU A 238 -18.77 20.56 -13.16
CA LEU A 238 -17.46 20.09 -13.56
C LEU A 238 -17.06 18.90 -12.68
N PRO A 239 -16.27 17.94 -13.20
CA PRO A 239 -15.72 16.90 -12.37
C PRO A 239 -15.03 17.44 -11.10
N GLU A 240 -15.36 16.86 -9.94
CA GLU A 240 -14.87 17.28 -8.62
C GLU A 240 -13.35 17.37 -8.56
N VAL A 241 -12.67 16.50 -9.29
CA VAL A 241 -11.21 16.46 -9.37
C VAL A 241 -10.60 17.80 -9.75
N PHE A 242 -11.29 18.67 -10.45
CA PHE A 242 -10.77 19.98 -10.81
C PHE A 242 -10.77 21.00 -9.66
N GLU A 243 -11.57 20.82 -8.63
CA GLU A 243 -11.79 21.81 -7.56
C GLU A 243 -10.48 22.32 -6.95
N ASN A 244 -9.56 21.40 -6.66
CA ASN A 244 -8.28 21.75 -6.02
C ASN A 244 -7.19 22.22 -6.99
N TYR A 245 -7.43 22.11 -8.29
CA TYR A 245 -6.42 22.37 -9.32
C TYR A 245 -6.73 23.57 -10.20
N ILE A 246 -7.91 24.16 -10.11
CA ILE A 246 -8.23 25.41 -10.80
C ILE A 246 -7.53 26.58 -10.09
N ASP A 247 -6.95 27.50 -10.87
CA ASP A 247 -6.49 28.78 -10.32
C ASP A 247 -7.68 29.70 -10.04
N MET A 248 -8.16 29.66 -8.81
CA MET A 248 -9.30 30.45 -8.35
C MET A 248 -9.01 31.96 -8.34
N SER A 249 -7.77 32.37 -8.45
CA SER A 249 -7.35 33.78 -8.44
C SER A 249 -7.07 34.35 -9.83
N HIS A 250 -7.30 33.58 -10.88
CA HIS A 250 -6.98 33.97 -12.25
C HIS A 250 -7.72 35.24 -12.66
N SER A 251 -7.07 36.07 -13.44
CA SER A 251 -7.59 37.33 -13.93
C SER A 251 -7.85 37.23 -15.43
N TRP A 252 -9.11 37.23 -15.81
CA TRP A 252 -9.55 37.07 -17.19
C TRP A 252 -9.79 38.45 -17.84
N PRO A 253 -9.07 38.77 -18.90
CA PRO A 253 -9.37 39.95 -19.67
C PRO A 253 -10.63 39.76 -20.49
N TYR A 254 -11.44 40.79 -20.60
CA TYR A 254 -12.59 40.82 -21.47
C TYR A 254 -12.78 42.23 -22.06
N SER A 255 -13.48 42.29 -23.18
CA SER A 255 -13.84 43.59 -23.77
C SER A 255 -14.96 44.21 -22.94
N GLY A 256 -14.75 45.45 -22.49
CA GLY A 256 -15.66 46.18 -21.59
C GLY A 256 -16.47 47.28 -22.28
N ASP A 257 -16.92 48.25 -21.53
CA ASP A 257 -17.92 49.31 -21.81
C ASP A 257 -17.90 49.96 -23.20
N LYS A 258 -16.74 50.01 -23.77
CA LYS A 258 -16.58 50.39 -25.18
C LYS A 258 -15.69 49.34 -25.79
N TRP A 259 -16.14 48.71 -26.83
CA TRP A 259 -15.30 47.79 -27.57
C TRP A 259 -13.90 48.39 -27.80
N GLY A 260 -12.90 47.74 -27.28
CA GLY A 260 -11.52 48.23 -27.26
C GLY A 260 -11.00 48.66 -25.87
N THR A 261 -11.86 48.73 -24.85
CA THR A 261 -11.38 48.81 -23.47
C THR A 261 -11.29 47.40 -22.87
N VAL A 262 -10.15 47.05 -22.30
CA VAL A 262 -9.95 45.79 -21.64
C VAL A 262 -10.25 45.93 -20.15
N ARG A 263 -11.14 45.08 -19.65
CA ARG A 263 -11.45 44.93 -18.24
C ARG A 263 -10.95 43.59 -17.75
N GLN A 264 -10.92 43.41 -16.45
CA GLN A 264 -10.44 42.20 -15.78
C GLN A 264 -11.55 41.58 -14.94
N LEU A 265 -11.73 40.28 -15.10
CA LEU A 265 -12.57 39.46 -14.25
C LEU A 265 -11.67 38.53 -13.41
N LYS A 266 -11.80 38.56 -12.10
CA LYS A 266 -11.16 37.62 -11.20
C LYS A 266 -12.08 36.45 -10.93
N SER A 267 -11.78 35.31 -11.50
CA SER A 267 -12.56 34.09 -11.29
C SER A 267 -11.73 32.88 -11.68
N GLY A 268 -11.88 31.76 -10.98
CA GLY A 268 -11.25 30.50 -11.38
C GLY A 268 -11.80 29.97 -12.69
N ILE A 269 -13.09 30.17 -12.95
CA ILE A 269 -13.76 29.73 -14.17
C ILE A 269 -14.31 30.95 -14.93
N ALA A 270 -14.16 30.95 -16.23
CA ALA A 270 -14.70 31.96 -17.11
C ALA A 270 -15.38 31.34 -18.35
N LEU A 271 -16.05 32.15 -19.14
CA LEU A 271 -16.46 31.82 -20.50
C LEU A 271 -15.32 32.19 -21.46
N LEU A 272 -15.28 31.58 -22.64
CA LEU A 272 -14.35 31.98 -23.68
C LEU A 272 -14.59 33.43 -24.13
N SER A 273 -13.53 34.09 -24.57
CA SER A 273 -13.61 35.34 -25.32
C SER A 273 -13.45 35.08 -26.83
N TYR A 274 -13.73 36.08 -27.61
CA TYR A 274 -13.38 36.07 -29.04
C TYR A 274 -11.88 35.90 -29.22
N GLY A 275 -11.06 36.57 -28.38
CA GLY A 275 -9.61 36.45 -28.40
C GLY A 275 -9.15 35.02 -28.18
N ASP A 276 -9.79 34.26 -27.29
CA ASP A 276 -9.44 32.84 -27.08
C ASP A 276 -9.70 32.00 -28.33
N TYR A 277 -10.83 32.21 -29.00
CA TYR A 277 -11.11 31.50 -30.27
C TYR A 277 -10.09 31.81 -31.36
N VAL A 278 -9.64 33.06 -31.44
CA VAL A 278 -8.61 33.45 -32.42
C VAL A 278 -7.25 32.89 -32.05
N ASN A 279 -6.85 33.05 -30.76
CA ASN A 279 -5.52 32.68 -30.32
C ASN A 279 -5.26 31.18 -30.33
N TYR A 280 -6.29 30.41 -30.08
CA TYR A 280 -6.21 28.96 -29.96
C TYR A 280 -7.06 28.28 -31.05
N SER A 281 -7.11 28.91 -32.23
CA SER A 281 -7.93 28.46 -33.36
C SER A 281 -7.50 27.11 -33.92
N ASP A 282 -6.26 26.72 -33.69
CA ASP A 282 -5.70 25.41 -34.03
C ASP A 282 -6.11 24.30 -33.07
N ARG A 283 -6.54 24.64 -31.84
CA ARG A 283 -6.91 23.67 -30.81
C ARG A 283 -8.36 23.68 -30.43
N ILE A 284 -9.03 24.84 -30.41
CA ILE A 284 -10.44 24.98 -29.99
C ILE A 284 -11.37 24.95 -31.21
N GLY A 285 -12.25 23.95 -31.22
CA GLY A 285 -13.36 23.92 -32.17
C GLY A 285 -14.51 24.83 -31.75
N TYR A 286 -15.32 25.29 -32.69
CA TYR A 286 -16.50 26.12 -32.38
C TYR A 286 -17.73 25.27 -32.08
N LYS A 287 -17.76 23.99 -32.44
CA LYS A 287 -18.94 23.13 -32.39
C LYS A 287 -18.83 22.02 -31.31
N ASP A 288 -17.80 21.19 -31.39
CA ASP A 288 -17.60 20.04 -30.48
C ASP A 288 -18.91 19.32 -30.13
N ASN A 289 -19.17 19.08 -28.84
CA ASN A 289 -20.41 18.49 -28.35
C ASN A 289 -21.47 19.52 -27.93
N LEU A 290 -21.22 20.80 -28.16
CA LEU A 290 -21.98 21.88 -27.57
C LEU A 290 -23.45 21.91 -28.01
N TYR A 291 -23.75 21.54 -29.24
CA TYR A 291 -25.06 21.69 -29.83
C TYR A 291 -25.92 20.42 -29.89
N LYS A 292 -25.51 19.39 -29.14
CA LYS A 292 -26.19 18.08 -29.19
C LYS A 292 -27.61 18.04 -28.61
N PRO A 293 -27.96 18.82 -27.56
CA PRO A 293 -29.24 18.61 -26.88
C PRO A 293 -30.44 19.26 -27.53
N VAL A 294 -30.37 20.43 -28.16
CA VAL A 294 -31.57 21.18 -28.66
C VAL A 294 -31.20 22.17 -29.76
N GLY A 295 -31.99 22.31 -30.78
CA GLY A 295 -31.82 23.14 -31.99
C GLY A 295 -31.22 24.52 -31.81
N GLN A 296 -31.05 25.38 -32.69
CA GLN A 296 -30.33 26.65 -32.77
C GLN A 296 -29.75 27.22 -31.48
N GLN A 297 -28.44 27.08 -31.29
CA GLN A 297 -27.83 27.42 -30.03
C GLN A 297 -26.68 28.39 -30.22
N THR A 298 -26.63 29.32 -29.30
CA THR A 298 -25.70 30.41 -29.30
C THR A 298 -24.84 30.25 -28.06
N LEU A 299 -23.52 30.15 -28.28
CA LEU A 299 -22.55 30.20 -27.20
C LEU A 299 -22.36 31.63 -26.71
N LEU A 300 -22.41 31.81 -25.40
CA LEU A 300 -22.12 33.08 -24.76
C LEU A 300 -20.61 33.24 -24.56
N LEU A 301 -20.12 34.46 -24.84
CA LEU A 301 -18.75 34.86 -24.59
C LEU A 301 -18.67 35.77 -23.37
N ARG A 302 -17.47 35.88 -22.76
CA ARG A 302 -17.22 36.85 -21.69
C ARG A 302 -17.06 38.29 -22.18
N ASP A 303 -16.95 38.51 -23.46
CA ASP A 303 -16.90 39.86 -24.05
C ASP A 303 -18.25 40.54 -23.96
N LEU A 304 -18.28 41.72 -23.35
CA LEU A 304 -19.49 42.47 -23.08
C LEU A 304 -19.34 43.92 -23.57
N TYR A 305 -20.43 44.46 -24.01
CA TYR A 305 -20.55 45.87 -24.34
C TYR A 305 -21.66 46.49 -23.49
N PHE A 306 -21.29 47.38 -22.56
CA PHE A 306 -22.26 48.10 -21.73
C PHE A 306 -22.56 49.46 -22.36
N THR A 307 -23.80 49.61 -22.78
CA THR A 307 -24.37 50.97 -23.05
C THR A 307 -24.92 51.51 -21.75
N THR A 308 -24.66 52.78 -21.48
CA THR A 308 -25.09 53.44 -20.27
C THR A 308 -26.60 53.20 -19.95
N GLU A 309 -26.86 52.79 -18.72
CA GLU A 309 -28.09 52.95 -17.93
C GLU A 309 -29.20 51.90 -17.92
N SER A 310 -29.28 50.91 -18.80
CA SER A 310 -30.20 49.80 -18.59
C SER A 310 -29.58 48.47 -18.86
N GLU A 311 -29.51 47.67 -17.83
CA GLU A 311 -28.82 46.38 -17.72
C GLU A 311 -29.35 45.30 -18.70
N TRP A 312 -30.45 45.57 -19.37
CA TRP A 312 -31.22 44.62 -20.18
C TRP A 312 -30.98 44.74 -21.70
N THR A 313 -30.24 45.72 -22.14
CA THR A 313 -30.09 46.02 -23.58
C THR A 313 -28.65 45.92 -24.06
N ASN A 314 -27.76 45.44 -23.24
CA ASN A 314 -26.34 45.42 -23.59
C ASN A 314 -26.03 44.28 -24.56
N PRO A 315 -25.38 44.52 -25.68
CA PRO A 315 -24.92 43.49 -26.57
C PRO A 315 -23.82 42.67 -25.94
N ALA A 316 -23.89 41.36 -26.04
CA ALA A 316 -22.85 40.41 -25.64
C ALA A 316 -22.24 39.77 -26.88
N GLY A 317 -20.97 39.41 -26.79
CA GLY A 317 -20.29 38.53 -27.74
C GLY A 317 -20.89 37.13 -27.70
N ARG A 318 -21.20 36.59 -28.88
CA ARG A 318 -21.77 35.25 -29.03
C ARG A 318 -21.21 34.53 -30.22
N VAL A 319 -21.15 33.23 -30.13
CA VAL A 319 -20.84 32.36 -31.27
C VAL A 319 -22.09 31.65 -31.71
N ILE A 320 -22.46 31.83 -32.97
CA ILE A 320 -23.55 31.11 -33.64
C ILE A 320 -22.95 30.31 -34.78
N SER A 321 -22.97 29.01 -34.67
CA SER A 321 -22.32 28.18 -35.68
C SER A 321 -20.85 28.59 -35.83
N SER A 322 -20.36 28.87 -37.01
CA SER A 322 -19.01 29.34 -37.30
C SER A 322 -18.78 30.82 -37.20
N ASN A 323 -19.75 31.60 -36.72
CA ASN A 323 -19.70 33.06 -36.75
C ASN A 323 -19.77 33.68 -35.37
N LEU A 324 -18.95 34.69 -35.16
CA LEU A 324 -19.11 35.63 -34.06
C LEU A 324 -20.21 36.63 -34.36
N VAL A 325 -21.08 36.88 -33.40
CA VAL A 325 -22.18 37.81 -33.48
C VAL A 325 -22.25 38.63 -32.21
N THR A 326 -22.62 39.90 -32.37
CA THR A 326 -23.00 40.75 -31.25
C THR A 326 -24.50 41.05 -31.35
N SER A 327 -25.27 40.78 -30.32
CA SER A 327 -26.67 41.21 -30.30
C SER A 327 -27.16 41.42 -28.88
N LYS A 328 -28.30 42.02 -28.76
CA LYS A 328 -29.01 42.18 -27.48
C LYS A 328 -29.20 40.80 -26.85
N ALA A 329 -28.89 40.78 -25.57
CA ALA A 329 -28.93 39.56 -24.77
C ALA A 329 -30.39 39.11 -24.52
N SER A 330 -31.06 38.62 -25.54
CA SER A 330 -32.42 38.07 -25.43
C SER A 330 -32.52 36.77 -26.20
N GLY A 331 -32.19 35.69 -25.59
CA GLY A 331 -32.28 34.37 -26.21
C GLY A 331 -31.61 33.27 -25.43
N PRO A 332 -31.75 32.04 -25.88
CA PRO A 332 -31.10 30.90 -25.26
C PRO A 332 -29.61 30.88 -25.56
N TYR A 333 -28.82 30.63 -24.52
CA TYR A 333 -27.40 30.63 -24.63
C TYR A 333 -26.82 29.42 -23.92
N LEU A 334 -25.85 28.79 -24.55
CA LEU A 334 -25.04 27.76 -23.97
C LEU A 334 -23.78 28.35 -23.34
N LEU A 335 -23.35 27.75 -22.29
CA LEU A 335 -22.14 28.12 -21.57
C LEU A 335 -21.04 27.12 -21.85
N ARG A 336 -19.88 27.60 -22.26
CA ARG A 336 -18.68 26.82 -22.44
C ARG A 336 -17.62 27.30 -21.48
N PRO A 337 -17.45 26.65 -20.32
CA PRO A 337 -16.48 27.06 -19.32
C PRO A 337 -15.05 26.83 -19.79
N CYS A 338 -14.20 27.73 -19.37
CA CYS A 338 -12.75 27.61 -19.50
C CYS A 338 -12.09 27.98 -18.17
N PHE A 339 -10.94 27.41 -17.90
CA PHE A 339 -10.18 27.62 -16.68
C PHE A 339 -8.70 27.28 -16.86
N TRP A 340 -7.89 27.76 -15.95
CA TRP A 340 -6.49 27.37 -15.88
C TRP A 340 -6.28 26.31 -14.80
N LEU A 341 -5.60 25.22 -15.16
CA LEU A 341 -5.18 24.19 -14.22
C LEU A 341 -3.75 24.39 -13.77
N LYS A 342 -3.53 24.06 -12.51
CA LYS A 342 -2.20 23.96 -11.94
C LYS A 342 -1.37 22.89 -12.66
N LYS A 343 -0.05 23.09 -12.67
CA LYS A 343 0.89 22.20 -13.37
C LYS A 343 0.78 20.73 -12.92
N ASP A 344 0.57 20.54 -11.62
CA ASP A 344 0.52 19.23 -10.99
C ASP A 344 -0.82 18.47 -11.19
N PHE A 345 -1.74 19.01 -11.97
CA PHE A 345 -3.02 18.33 -12.24
C PHE A 345 -2.82 16.96 -12.89
N PHE A 346 -2.11 16.91 -14.00
CA PHE A 346 -1.86 15.65 -14.73
C PHE A 346 -0.90 14.71 -14.00
N GLU A 347 -0.16 15.20 -13.02
CA GLU A 347 0.66 14.39 -12.14
C GLU A 347 -0.14 13.57 -11.14
N LYS A 348 -1.18 14.19 -10.59
CA LYS A 348 -1.88 13.70 -9.40
C LYS A 348 -3.25 13.13 -9.72
N ASN A 349 -3.73 13.30 -10.94
CA ASN A 349 -5.09 12.91 -11.31
C ASN A 349 -5.08 12.02 -12.55
N ALA A 350 -5.71 10.86 -12.42
CA ALA A 350 -5.91 9.94 -13.51
C ALA A 350 -6.94 10.50 -14.50
N ILE A 351 -6.58 10.55 -15.77
CA ILE A 351 -7.50 10.75 -16.89
C ILE A 351 -7.68 9.42 -17.63
N ASP A 352 -8.72 9.32 -18.46
CA ASP A 352 -8.86 8.15 -19.33
C ASP A 352 -7.83 8.19 -20.47
N LEU A 353 -6.70 7.56 -20.26
CA LEU A 353 -5.60 7.52 -21.21
C LEU A 353 -5.95 6.81 -22.52
N THR A 354 -6.97 5.97 -22.52
CA THR A 354 -7.42 5.29 -23.74
C THR A 354 -8.17 6.24 -24.68
N LYS A 355 -8.65 7.36 -24.14
CA LYS A 355 -9.35 8.41 -24.87
C LYS A 355 -8.57 9.73 -24.95
N ALA A 356 -7.40 9.79 -24.33
CA ALA A 356 -6.55 10.98 -24.38
C ALA A 356 -5.83 11.08 -25.72
N GLY A 357 -5.81 12.29 -26.28
CA GLY A 357 -5.07 12.59 -27.52
C GLY A 357 -3.56 12.52 -27.30
N SER A 358 -2.84 12.28 -28.39
CA SER A 358 -1.37 12.15 -28.35
C SER A 358 -0.66 13.40 -27.82
N GLY A 359 -1.20 14.58 -28.08
CA GLY A 359 -0.70 15.86 -27.54
C GLY A 359 -0.83 15.93 -26.03
N VAL A 360 -1.98 15.50 -25.45
CA VAL A 360 -2.16 15.43 -24.00
C VAL A 360 -1.17 14.45 -23.39
N ILE A 361 -1.01 13.27 -24.00
CA ILE A 361 -0.03 12.28 -23.54
C ILE A 361 1.39 12.84 -23.57
N ASN A 362 1.76 13.61 -24.60
CA ASN A 362 3.06 14.25 -24.66
C ASN A 362 3.20 15.35 -23.59
N ILE A 363 2.17 16.15 -23.37
CA ILE A 363 2.13 17.14 -22.27
C ILE A 363 2.38 16.43 -20.93
N MET A 364 1.71 15.30 -20.70
CA MET A 364 1.94 14.51 -19.48
C MET A 364 3.37 13.99 -19.37
N LYS A 365 4.00 13.60 -20.48
CA LYS A 365 5.39 13.16 -20.51
C LYS A 365 6.40 14.28 -20.34
N ASP A 366 6.18 15.40 -20.99
CA ASP A 366 7.21 16.43 -21.19
C ASP A 366 7.08 17.62 -20.22
N SER A 367 5.87 17.92 -19.75
CA SER A 367 5.63 19.16 -19.02
C SER A 367 5.67 19.04 -17.52
N VAL A 368 5.41 17.88 -17.02
CA VAL A 368 5.34 17.74 -15.57
C VAL A 368 6.66 17.32 -15.05
N TYR A 369 7.22 16.56 -15.84
CA TYR A 369 8.58 16.16 -15.75
C TYR A 369 9.03 16.09 -17.16
N THR A 370 9.96 16.84 -17.47
CA THR A 370 11.02 16.33 -18.23
C THR A 370 11.15 14.87 -17.90
N GLU A 371 10.29 14.36 -17.04
CA GLU A 371 10.47 13.14 -16.35
C GLU A 371 9.21 12.35 -16.37
N GLN A 372 9.40 11.14 -16.72
CA GLN A 372 8.40 10.08 -16.62
C GLN A 372 7.76 9.96 -15.21
N GLN A 373 8.29 10.68 -14.20
CA GLN A 373 7.89 10.53 -12.80
C GLN A 373 6.45 10.95 -12.55
N ALA A 374 5.96 11.98 -13.20
CA ALA A 374 4.58 12.41 -12.97
C ALA A 374 3.55 11.61 -13.72
N LEU A 375 3.92 11.16 -14.91
CA LEU A 375 3.10 10.19 -15.60
C LEU A 375 2.98 8.93 -14.74
N LYS A 376 4.11 8.49 -14.19
CA LYS A 376 4.18 7.39 -13.22
C LYS A 376 3.27 7.63 -12.02
N ASP A 377 3.33 8.82 -11.40
CA ASP A 377 2.52 9.16 -10.24
C ASP A 377 1.01 9.22 -10.58
N THR A 378 0.67 9.60 -11.81
CA THR A 378 -0.71 9.56 -12.31
C THR A 378 -1.23 8.12 -12.38
N TYR A 379 -0.44 7.20 -12.93
CA TYR A 379 -0.81 5.78 -12.97
C TYR A 379 -0.86 5.17 -11.56
N ILE A 380 0.09 5.54 -10.69
CA ILE A 380 0.11 5.14 -9.29
C ILE A 380 -1.16 5.61 -8.57
N ALA A 381 -1.54 6.86 -8.74
CA ALA A 381 -2.78 7.40 -8.16
C ALA A 381 -4.03 6.68 -8.67
N ALA A 382 -3.99 6.18 -9.89
CA ALA A 382 -5.04 5.36 -10.49
C ALA A 382 -4.99 3.88 -10.07
N GLY A 383 -3.96 3.45 -9.31
CA GLY A 383 -3.74 2.05 -8.98
C GLY A 383 -3.31 1.18 -10.16
N LYS A 384 -2.70 1.77 -11.18
CA LYS A 384 -2.35 1.14 -12.46
C LYS A 384 -0.84 1.15 -12.74
N GLU A 385 -0.05 0.91 -11.72
CA GLU A 385 1.42 0.97 -11.80
C GLU A 385 2.00 -0.02 -12.81
N ASN A 386 1.43 -1.22 -12.89
CA ASN A 386 1.88 -2.21 -13.86
C ASN A 386 1.57 -1.79 -15.30
N ASP A 387 0.41 -1.19 -15.56
CA ASP A 387 0.06 -0.63 -16.86
C ASP A 387 1.07 0.45 -17.30
N TYR A 388 1.54 1.27 -16.35
CA TYR A 388 2.59 2.25 -16.61
C TYR A 388 3.93 1.59 -16.98
N ASN A 389 4.33 0.57 -16.23
CA ASN A 389 5.56 -0.17 -16.50
C ASN A 389 5.54 -0.79 -17.90
N GLN A 390 4.41 -1.40 -18.29
CA GLN A 390 4.21 -1.96 -19.62
C GLN A 390 4.13 -0.90 -20.72
N TYR A 391 3.61 0.28 -20.41
CA TYR A 391 3.61 1.41 -21.34
C TYR A 391 5.02 1.87 -21.67
N LEU A 392 5.93 1.90 -20.68
CA LEU A 392 7.34 2.25 -20.90
C LEU A 392 8.11 1.15 -21.61
N ASN A 393 7.88 -0.08 -21.26
CA ASN A 393 8.49 -1.26 -21.85
C ASN A 393 7.47 -2.41 -21.87
N PRO A 394 6.91 -2.76 -23.04
CA PRO A 394 5.92 -3.82 -23.16
C PRO A 394 6.36 -5.19 -22.65
N ASN A 395 7.66 -5.41 -22.48
CA ASN A 395 8.20 -6.68 -21.95
C ASN A 395 8.23 -6.70 -20.41
N VAL A 396 8.06 -5.54 -19.76
CA VAL A 396 8.08 -5.47 -18.30
C VAL A 396 6.74 -5.89 -17.76
N ASN A 397 6.78 -6.77 -16.77
CA ASN A 397 5.61 -7.14 -15.98
C ASN A 397 5.96 -7.18 -14.51
N PHE A 398 5.13 -6.56 -13.66
CA PHE A 398 5.29 -6.55 -12.22
C PHE A 398 4.02 -7.02 -11.52
N ASP A 399 3.85 -8.33 -11.51
CA ASP A 399 2.68 -8.99 -10.94
C ASP A 399 2.85 -9.28 -9.46
N ILE A 400 1.70 -9.35 -8.78
CA ILE A 400 1.60 -9.85 -7.42
C ILE A 400 0.79 -11.14 -7.44
N THR A 401 1.37 -12.21 -6.90
CA THR A 401 0.73 -13.52 -6.84
C THR A 401 0.71 -14.09 -5.43
N VAL A 402 -0.22 -14.98 -5.16
CA VAL A 402 -0.26 -15.78 -3.93
C VAL A 402 0.84 -16.83 -3.97
N ARG A 403 1.75 -16.84 -2.99
CA ARG A 403 2.92 -17.75 -2.97
C ARG A 403 2.53 -19.22 -3.13
N ARG A 404 1.54 -19.65 -2.39
CA ARG A 404 1.12 -21.05 -2.33
C ARG A 404 0.47 -21.57 -3.62
N THR A 405 -0.33 -20.74 -4.30
CA THR A 405 -1.13 -21.17 -5.45
C THR A 405 -0.59 -20.65 -6.77
N GLY A 406 0.20 -19.58 -6.76
CA GLY A 406 0.63 -18.87 -7.96
C GLY A 406 -0.48 -18.04 -8.63
N GLU A 407 -1.69 -18.02 -8.04
CA GLU A 407 -2.82 -17.24 -8.55
C GLU A 407 -2.59 -15.74 -8.32
N THR A 408 -3.37 -14.91 -9.01
CA THR A 408 -3.32 -13.45 -8.83
C THR A 408 -3.71 -13.05 -7.40
N ALA A 409 -3.25 -11.90 -6.97
CA ALA A 409 -3.49 -11.39 -5.62
C ALA A 409 -4.97 -11.30 -5.21
N ASP A 410 -5.88 -11.21 -6.18
CA ASP A 410 -7.34 -11.20 -5.92
C ASP A 410 -7.86 -12.51 -5.31
N ALA A 411 -7.13 -13.62 -5.49
CA ALA A 411 -7.46 -14.91 -4.89
C ALA A 411 -6.90 -15.08 -3.48
N ALA A 412 -6.15 -14.11 -2.97
CA ALA A 412 -5.51 -14.18 -1.66
C ALA A 412 -6.52 -14.21 -0.51
N LYS A 413 -6.16 -14.95 0.52
CA LYS A 413 -6.87 -14.94 1.81
C LYS A 413 -6.00 -14.29 2.88
N LEU A 414 -6.63 -13.86 3.95
CA LEU A 414 -5.88 -13.41 5.12
C LEU A 414 -4.98 -14.56 5.60
N HIS A 415 -3.77 -14.22 6.00
CA HIS A 415 -2.66 -15.13 6.35
C HIS A 415 -1.93 -15.79 5.18
N ASP A 416 -2.33 -15.58 3.93
CA ASP A 416 -1.49 -15.98 2.79
C ASP A 416 -0.26 -15.06 2.68
N THR A 417 0.76 -15.52 1.97
CA THR A 417 1.90 -14.71 1.55
C THR A 417 1.74 -14.30 0.10
N LEU A 418 1.94 -13.02 -0.18
CA LEU A 418 2.03 -12.51 -1.54
C LEU A 418 3.49 -12.39 -1.97
N CYS A 419 3.76 -12.72 -3.23
CA CYS A 419 5.04 -12.55 -3.88
C CYS A 419 4.93 -11.50 -4.98
N ALA A 420 5.86 -10.56 -4.97
CA ALA A 420 6.02 -9.56 -6.01
C ALA A 420 7.00 -10.11 -7.07
N ASN A 421 6.53 -10.27 -8.30
CA ASN A 421 7.27 -10.89 -9.40
C ASN A 421 7.54 -9.86 -10.50
N LEU A 422 8.75 -9.31 -10.55
CA LEU A 422 9.19 -8.42 -11.60
C LEU A 422 9.90 -9.21 -12.69
N SER A 423 9.51 -9.02 -13.94
CA SER A 423 10.10 -9.65 -15.12
C SER A 423 10.29 -8.65 -16.26
N GLY A 424 11.10 -9.00 -17.26
CA GLY A 424 11.35 -8.18 -18.44
C GLY A 424 12.33 -7.04 -18.25
N LEU A 425 13.08 -7.03 -17.16
CA LEU A 425 14.20 -6.12 -16.89
C LEU A 425 15.42 -6.90 -16.44
N ASP A 426 16.59 -6.45 -16.86
CA ASP A 426 17.88 -6.99 -16.43
C ASP A 426 18.32 -6.32 -15.13
N GLY A 427 18.98 -7.08 -14.26
CA GLY A 427 19.58 -6.57 -13.02
C GLY A 427 18.98 -7.17 -11.75
N GLU A 428 19.64 -6.85 -10.63
CA GLU A 428 19.16 -7.22 -9.30
C GLU A 428 18.35 -6.07 -8.72
N TYR A 429 17.17 -6.39 -8.17
CA TYR A 429 16.26 -5.44 -7.58
C TYR A 429 16.07 -5.73 -6.10
N SER A 430 16.13 -4.68 -5.28
CA SER A 430 15.65 -4.71 -3.91
C SER A 430 14.16 -4.38 -3.88
N TYR A 431 13.43 -5.08 -3.01
CA TYR A 431 11.97 -4.93 -2.91
C TYR A 431 11.58 -4.30 -1.58
N ARG A 432 10.53 -3.50 -1.60
CA ARG A 432 9.80 -3.04 -0.42
C ARG A 432 8.31 -3.05 -0.69
N TRP A 433 7.54 -3.32 0.34
CA TRP A 433 6.09 -3.25 0.29
C TRP A 433 5.60 -1.95 0.91
N GLN A 434 4.54 -1.40 0.35
CA GLN A 434 3.92 -0.19 0.84
C GLN A 434 2.44 -0.39 1.09
N VAL A 435 1.93 0.27 2.14
CA VAL A 435 0.51 0.31 2.51
C VAL A 435 0.00 1.74 2.39
N GLN A 436 -1.25 1.89 1.94
CA GLN A 436 -1.88 3.19 1.82
C GLN A 436 -2.63 3.53 3.11
N GLY A 437 -2.15 4.54 3.85
CA GLY A 437 -2.83 5.14 4.99
C GLY A 437 -3.53 6.44 4.62
N ALA A 438 -4.05 7.15 5.62
CA ALA A 438 -4.70 8.44 5.44
C ALA A 438 -3.76 9.53 4.86
N ASP A 439 -2.47 9.45 5.23
CA ASP A 439 -1.44 10.42 4.82
C ASP A 439 -0.67 9.98 3.56
N GLY A 440 -1.16 8.97 2.85
CA GLY A 440 -0.54 8.43 1.64
C GLY A 440 0.16 7.09 1.84
N TRP A 441 1.13 6.77 0.97
CA TRP A 441 1.87 5.52 0.98
C TRP A 441 3.00 5.54 2.02
N THR A 442 3.03 4.52 2.87
CA THR A 442 4.10 4.27 3.84
C THR A 442 4.62 2.85 3.67
N ASP A 443 5.86 2.60 4.08
CA ASP A 443 6.38 1.24 4.05
C ASP A 443 5.57 0.31 4.97
N ALA A 444 5.31 -0.90 4.51
CA ALA A 444 4.64 -1.91 5.29
C ALA A 444 5.48 -2.29 6.52
N PRO A 445 4.86 -2.77 7.61
CA PRO A 445 5.60 -3.21 8.80
C PRO A 445 6.67 -4.25 8.44
N ALA A 446 7.89 -4.04 8.95
CA ALA A 446 9.03 -4.88 8.61
C ALA A 446 8.90 -6.33 9.11
N ASP A 447 8.10 -6.55 10.14
CA ASP A 447 7.82 -7.87 10.73
C ASP A 447 6.95 -8.77 9.85
N ILE A 448 6.30 -8.20 8.82
CA ILE A 448 5.46 -8.96 7.88
C ILE A 448 6.03 -8.98 6.45
N THR A 449 7.20 -8.41 6.22
CA THR A 449 7.83 -8.33 4.89
C THR A 449 9.17 -9.07 4.87
N ASN A 450 9.47 -9.71 3.74
CA ASN A 450 10.76 -10.37 3.51
C ASN A 450 11.12 -10.25 2.01
N GLY A 451 11.92 -9.23 1.67
CA GLY A 451 12.27 -8.98 0.27
C GLY A 451 11.04 -8.74 -0.61
N ASN A 452 10.85 -9.59 -1.61
CA ASN A 452 9.69 -9.51 -2.52
C ASN A 452 8.41 -10.14 -1.96
N GLU A 453 8.38 -10.55 -0.69
CA GLU A 453 7.24 -11.20 -0.06
C GLU A 453 6.61 -10.34 1.04
N ILE A 454 5.30 -10.45 1.21
CA ILE A 454 4.55 -9.87 2.33
C ILE A 454 3.52 -10.87 2.85
N ALA A 455 3.50 -11.07 4.17
CA ALA A 455 2.48 -11.84 4.84
C ALA A 455 1.22 -10.98 5.08
N LEU A 456 0.06 -11.47 4.66
CA LEU A 456 -1.22 -10.76 4.81
C LEU A 456 -1.75 -10.90 6.24
N MET A 457 -1.11 -10.20 7.17
CA MET A 457 -1.46 -10.23 8.58
C MET A 457 -2.42 -9.10 8.96
N GLY A 458 -3.06 -9.26 10.12
CA GLY A 458 -4.17 -8.40 10.53
C GLY A 458 -3.92 -6.89 10.54
N LYS A 459 -2.66 -6.44 10.70
CA LYS A 459 -2.31 -5.01 10.66
C LYS A 459 -2.64 -4.31 9.33
N ILE A 460 -2.66 -5.07 8.24
CA ILE A 460 -2.87 -4.54 6.88
C ILE A 460 -4.18 -4.98 6.26
N GLU A 461 -5.05 -5.63 7.05
CA GLU A 461 -6.36 -6.11 6.60
C GLU A 461 -7.19 -5.00 5.97
N GLY A 462 -7.66 -5.24 4.74
CA GLY A 462 -8.48 -4.29 3.98
C GLY A 462 -7.73 -3.05 3.48
N MET A 463 -6.43 -2.92 3.75
CA MET A 463 -5.62 -1.80 3.26
C MET A 463 -5.21 -2.02 1.82
N LYS A 464 -4.98 -0.94 1.10
CA LYS A 464 -4.37 -1.01 -0.22
C LYS A 464 -2.87 -1.22 -0.08
N LEU A 465 -2.33 -2.08 -0.93
CA LEU A 465 -0.93 -2.51 -0.94
C LEU A 465 -0.33 -2.35 -2.34
N ARG A 466 0.98 -2.13 -2.40
CA ARG A 466 1.78 -2.27 -3.60
C ARG A 466 3.19 -2.71 -3.27
N ALA A 467 3.85 -3.37 -4.21
CA ALA A 467 5.28 -3.65 -4.14
C ALA A 467 6.06 -2.59 -4.92
N VAL A 468 7.24 -2.24 -4.43
CA VAL A 468 8.17 -1.31 -5.09
C VAL A 468 9.52 -2.01 -5.22
N ALA A 469 10.03 -2.11 -6.45
CA ALA A 469 11.34 -2.65 -6.77
C ALA A 469 12.30 -1.51 -7.13
N THR A 470 13.53 -1.57 -6.63
CA THR A 470 14.55 -0.53 -6.82
C THR A 470 15.88 -1.14 -7.24
N SER A 471 16.52 -0.59 -8.28
CA SER A 471 17.87 -0.90 -8.70
C SER A 471 18.56 0.38 -9.18
N GLY A 472 19.57 0.86 -8.44
CA GLY A 472 20.17 2.19 -8.67
C GLY A 472 19.11 3.28 -8.61
N ASP A 473 19.03 4.10 -9.67
CA ASP A 473 18.02 5.16 -9.80
C ASP A 473 16.68 4.67 -10.35
N THR A 474 16.59 3.41 -10.76
CA THR A 474 15.36 2.82 -11.31
C THR A 474 14.44 2.39 -10.18
N VAL A 475 13.23 2.93 -10.16
CA VAL A 475 12.16 2.59 -9.20
C VAL A 475 10.91 2.20 -9.96
N ILE A 476 10.40 0.99 -9.71
CA ILE A 476 9.22 0.43 -10.37
C ILE A 476 8.23 -0.01 -9.30
N SER A 477 6.95 0.26 -9.52
CA SER A 477 5.87 -0.16 -8.63
C SER A 477 4.94 -1.15 -9.33
N SER A 478 4.43 -2.11 -8.57
CA SER A 478 3.34 -2.99 -9.01
C SER A 478 2.01 -2.23 -9.06
N SER A 479 0.99 -2.84 -9.65
CA SER A 479 -0.38 -2.37 -9.48
C SER A 479 -0.82 -2.46 -8.03
N VAL A 480 -1.80 -1.63 -7.66
CA VAL A 480 -2.38 -1.60 -6.31
C VAL A 480 -3.35 -2.76 -6.14
N ILE A 481 -3.20 -3.48 -5.06
CA ILE A 481 -4.14 -4.52 -4.62
C ILE A 481 -4.76 -4.12 -3.28
N THR A 482 -5.85 -4.78 -2.91
CA THR A 482 -6.45 -4.62 -1.58
C THR A 482 -6.23 -5.89 -0.78
N ALA A 483 -5.63 -5.78 0.42
CA ALA A 483 -5.49 -6.92 1.31
C ALA A 483 -6.87 -7.48 1.68
N PRO A 484 -7.03 -8.81 1.71
CA PRO A 484 -8.29 -9.43 2.05
C PRO A 484 -8.71 -9.07 3.48
N SER A 485 -10.00 -9.07 3.70
CA SER A 485 -10.61 -8.91 5.02
C SER A 485 -10.95 -10.27 5.63
N ILE A 486 -11.04 -10.31 6.97
CA ILE A 486 -11.51 -11.50 7.66
C ILE A 486 -12.92 -11.86 7.18
N GLU A 487 -13.06 -13.05 6.64
CA GLU A 487 -14.37 -13.61 6.34
C GLU A 487 -14.99 -14.20 7.60
N LEU A 488 -16.22 -13.77 7.91
CA LEU A 488 -17.03 -14.40 8.94
C LEU A 488 -18.13 -15.23 8.29
N TYR A 489 -18.33 -16.42 8.81
CA TYR A 489 -19.48 -17.23 8.40
C TYR A 489 -20.77 -16.50 8.72
N THR A 490 -21.77 -16.64 7.86
CA THR A 490 -23.10 -16.04 8.03
C THR A 490 -23.92 -16.71 9.15
N GLU A 491 -23.51 -17.87 9.62
CA GLU A 491 -24.16 -18.56 10.71
C GLU A 491 -23.85 -17.92 12.06
N VAL A 492 -24.90 -17.40 12.66
CA VAL A 492 -24.81 -16.82 14.01
C VAL A 492 -24.94 -17.92 15.08
N PRO A 493 -24.36 -17.71 16.27
CA PRO A 493 -24.47 -18.65 17.38
C PRO A 493 -25.93 -18.96 17.77
N GLY A 494 -26.18 -20.15 18.31
CA GLY A 494 -27.47 -20.51 18.88
C GLY A 494 -27.87 -19.60 20.01
N THR A 495 -29.18 -19.49 20.26
CA THR A 495 -29.75 -18.73 21.40
C THR A 495 -30.10 -19.65 22.55
N ALA A 496 -30.42 -19.09 23.73
CA ALA A 496 -30.91 -19.89 24.85
C ALA A 496 -32.24 -20.62 24.55
N ALA A 497 -33.08 -20.03 23.68
CA ALA A 497 -34.33 -20.61 23.23
C ALA A 497 -34.13 -21.67 22.14
N GLU A 498 -33.12 -21.49 21.29
CA GLU A 498 -32.83 -22.34 20.15
C GLU A 498 -31.33 -22.69 20.12
N PRO A 499 -30.84 -23.62 20.97
CA PRO A 499 -29.46 -24.07 20.96
C PRO A 499 -29.13 -24.81 19.67
N LYS A 500 -28.01 -24.48 19.04
CA LYS A 500 -27.55 -25.14 17.82
C LYS A 500 -26.50 -26.21 18.12
N ALA A 501 -26.73 -27.44 17.66
CA ALA A 501 -25.75 -28.50 17.78
C ALA A 501 -24.53 -28.22 16.85
N LEU A 502 -23.33 -28.43 17.38
CA LEU A 502 -22.12 -28.44 16.62
C LEU A 502 -21.99 -29.76 15.82
N SER A 503 -21.53 -29.66 14.59
CA SER A 503 -21.19 -30.84 13.75
C SER A 503 -19.83 -31.42 14.10
N ASN A 504 -19.06 -30.74 14.91
CA ASN A 504 -17.71 -31.12 15.31
C ASN A 504 -17.70 -32.41 16.14
N PRO A 505 -16.64 -33.24 16.09
CA PRO A 505 -16.47 -34.39 16.97
C PRO A 505 -16.32 -33.97 18.43
N GLU A 506 -16.49 -34.89 19.37
CA GLU A 506 -16.26 -34.60 20.78
C GLU A 506 -14.81 -34.14 21.03
N ASN A 507 -13.87 -34.90 20.49
CA ASN A 507 -12.44 -34.59 20.66
C ASN A 507 -11.83 -34.15 19.35
N SER A 508 -10.89 -33.21 19.45
CA SER A 508 -10.08 -32.75 18.33
C SER A 508 -9.28 -33.89 17.70
N ALA A 509 -8.95 -33.72 16.43
CA ALA A 509 -8.23 -34.73 15.67
C ALA A 509 -6.84 -35.01 16.27
N ASP A 510 -6.53 -36.26 16.59
CA ASP A 510 -5.24 -36.66 17.20
C ASP A 510 -4.05 -36.35 16.29
N SER A 511 -4.25 -36.35 14.98
CA SER A 511 -3.22 -35.99 14.00
C SER A 511 -2.71 -34.54 14.18
N ASN A 512 -3.51 -33.64 14.77
CA ASN A 512 -3.25 -32.23 14.90
C ASN A 512 -2.84 -31.83 16.34
N LYS A 513 -2.76 -32.81 17.27
CA LYS A 513 -2.47 -32.54 18.67
C LYS A 513 -0.98 -32.57 18.99
N PHE A 514 -0.59 -31.73 19.94
CA PHE A 514 0.73 -31.75 20.55
C PHE A 514 0.66 -31.27 22.01
N THR A 515 1.71 -31.52 22.79
CA THR A 515 1.73 -31.18 24.22
C THR A 515 3.00 -30.40 24.56
N ILE A 516 2.88 -29.35 25.35
CA ILE A 516 3.99 -28.52 25.84
C ILE A 516 3.76 -28.21 27.33
N GLY A 517 4.73 -28.52 28.18
CA GLY A 517 4.63 -28.32 29.64
C GLY A 517 3.39 -28.99 30.27
N GLY A 518 3.05 -30.19 29.77
CA GLY A 518 1.88 -30.95 30.23
C GLY A 518 0.53 -30.40 29.74
N LYS A 519 0.49 -29.38 28.92
CA LYS A 519 -0.73 -28.78 28.34
C LYS A 519 -0.90 -29.19 26.88
N GLY A 520 -2.15 -29.49 26.52
CA GLY A 520 -2.48 -29.96 25.17
C GLY A 520 -2.90 -28.83 24.23
N PHE A 521 -2.49 -28.94 22.99
CA PHE A 521 -2.76 -27.99 21.91
C PHE A 521 -3.24 -28.70 20.65
N VAL A 522 -3.98 -27.95 19.81
CA VAL A 522 -4.48 -28.41 18.52
C VAL A 522 -4.10 -27.39 17.45
N LEU A 523 -3.39 -27.82 16.42
CA LEU A 523 -3.15 -27.03 15.23
C LEU A 523 -4.41 -27.06 14.35
N LEU A 524 -5.09 -25.95 14.24
CA LEU A 524 -6.29 -25.79 13.42
C LEU A 524 -5.95 -25.56 11.96
N GLU A 525 -4.98 -24.69 11.70
CA GLU A 525 -4.54 -24.32 10.35
C GLU A 525 -3.04 -24.02 10.33
N GLU A 526 -2.44 -24.29 9.19
CA GLU A 526 -1.11 -23.83 8.81
C GLU A 526 -1.25 -23.02 7.52
N SER A 527 -0.90 -21.76 7.59
CA SER A 527 -0.75 -20.89 6.42
C SER A 527 0.68 -20.94 5.88
N ASP A 528 0.91 -20.36 4.72
CA ASP A 528 2.24 -20.34 4.10
C ASP A 528 3.08 -19.11 4.48
N ASN A 529 2.59 -18.26 5.40
CA ASN A 529 3.32 -17.06 5.81
C ASN A 529 4.49 -17.38 6.75
N ASP A 530 5.54 -16.55 6.67
CA ASP A 530 6.75 -16.71 7.47
C ASP A 530 6.71 -15.97 8.82
N VAL A 531 5.62 -15.29 9.14
CA VAL A 531 5.45 -14.53 10.38
C VAL A 531 4.78 -15.36 11.47
N ALA A 532 3.56 -15.78 11.26
CA ALA A 532 2.77 -16.55 12.23
C ALA A 532 1.82 -17.53 11.52
N PRO A 533 2.38 -18.60 10.95
CA PRO A 533 1.62 -19.53 10.10
C PRO A 533 0.70 -20.46 10.88
N TYR A 534 0.85 -20.59 12.18
CA TYR A 534 0.17 -21.64 12.94
C TYR A 534 -1.00 -21.10 13.75
N TYR A 535 -2.23 -21.42 13.31
CA TYR A 535 -3.44 -21.13 14.06
C TYR A 535 -3.74 -22.26 15.04
N VAL A 536 -3.69 -21.96 16.34
CA VAL A 536 -3.67 -22.97 17.39
C VAL A 536 -4.73 -22.66 18.46
N THR A 537 -5.38 -23.69 18.98
CA THR A 537 -6.20 -23.65 20.20
C THR A 537 -5.70 -24.70 21.21
N THR A 538 -6.23 -24.65 22.42
CA THR A 538 -5.88 -25.60 23.49
C THR A 538 -6.87 -26.76 23.56
N THR A 539 -6.45 -27.91 24.10
CA THR A 539 -7.37 -28.97 24.50
C THR A 539 -7.93 -28.77 25.89
N ASP A 540 -7.23 -27.96 26.68
CA ASP A 540 -7.60 -27.68 28.09
C ASP A 540 -8.27 -26.31 28.21
N SER A 541 -9.04 -26.12 29.29
CA SER A 541 -9.58 -24.80 29.59
C SER A 541 -8.63 -23.97 30.46
N TYR A 542 -8.76 -22.68 30.31
CA TYR A 542 -8.00 -21.67 31.04
C TYR A 542 -8.94 -20.68 31.71
N GLY A 543 -8.88 -20.61 33.02
CA GLY A 543 -9.71 -19.71 33.81
C GLY A 543 -11.20 -20.08 33.86
N THR A 544 -11.93 -19.47 34.77
CA THR A 544 -13.39 -19.59 34.92
C THR A 544 -14.06 -18.21 34.88
N ALA A 545 -15.29 -18.18 34.41
CA ALA A 545 -15.99 -16.95 34.06
C ALA A 545 -16.54 -16.11 35.23
N ASN A 546 -16.30 -16.47 36.45
CA ASN A 546 -16.70 -15.61 37.60
C ASN A 546 -16.04 -14.22 37.55
N TYR A 547 -15.05 -14.05 36.69
CA TYR A 547 -14.38 -12.77 36.46
C TYR A 547 -15.18 -11.80 35.61
N ILE A 548 -16.18 -12.26 34.90
CA ILE A 548 -16.97 -11.43 34.00
C ILE A 548 -17.85 -10.44 34.78
N THR A 549 -18.26 -10.79 35.96
CA THR A 549 -19.20 -10.00 36.73
C THR A 549 -18.58 -8.86 37.55
N ASN A 550 -17.33 -8.98 37.95
CA ASN A 550 -16.70 -7.99 38.83
C ASN A 550 -15.91 -6.87 38.08
N GLY A 551 -15.84 -6.93 36.78
CA GLY A 551 -14.97 -6.08 36.00
C GLY A 551 -15.55 -4.80 35.43
N ALA A 552 -16.88 -4.65 35.42
CA ALA A 552 -17.51 -3.52 34.71
C ALA A 552 -17.26 -2.14 35.34
N LYS A 553 -16.87 -2.08 36.59
CA LYS A 553 -16.63 -0.82 37.33
C LYS A 553 -15.16 -0.53 37.61
N ASP A 554 -14.27 -1.48 37.37
CA ASP A 554 -12.83 -1.33 37.64
C ASP A 554 -12.03 -1.61 36.37
N PRO A 555 -11.43 -0.58 35.71
CA PRO A 555 -10.62 -0.74 34.51
C PRO A 555 -9.38 -1.62 34.75
N ASN A 556 -9.01 -1.90 36.01
CA ASN A 556 -7.91 -2.80 36.35
C ASN A 556 -8.33 -4.25 36.51
N LYS A 557 -9.63 -4.56 36.39
CA LYS A 557 -10.15 -5.93 36.50
C LYS A 557 -10.43 -6.50 35.11
N SER A 558 -10.17 -7.79 34.97
CA SER A 558 -10.31 -8.52 33.74
C SER A 558 -11.72 -8.57 33.21
N TYR A 559 -11.93 -8.28 31.95
CA TYR A 559 -13.25 -8.19 31.39
C TYR A 559 -13.40 -8.94 30.08
N THR A 560 -14.28 -9.91 30.04
CA THR A 560 -14.58 -10.69 28.81
C THR A 560 -16.07 -10.58 28.42
N ALA A 561 -16.88 -9.78 29.09
CA ALA A 561 -18.31 -9.68 28.83
C ALA A 561 -18.69 -9.26 27.41
N TYR A 562 -17.75 -8.71 26.65
CA TYR A 562 -17.99 -8.31 25.28
C TYR A 562 -17.28 -9.20 24.26
N GLY A 563 -16.89 -10.42 24.64
CA GLY A 563 -16.16 -11.31 23.76
C GLY A 563 -14.71 -10.91 23.52
N GLU A 564 -14.13 -10.04 24.37
CA GLU A 564 -12.76 -9.53 24.24
C GLU A 564 -11.84 -10.15 25.28
N LEU A 565 -11.20 -11.27 24.95
CA LEU A 565 -10.17 -11.86 25.80
C LEU A 565 -8.84 -11.09 25.70
N GLY A 566 -8.42 -10.78 24.48
CA GLY A 566 -7.09 -10.40 24.07
C GLY A 566 -6.31 -9.47 24.97
N ASN A 567 -6.71 -8.21 25.06
CA ASN A 567 -6.05 -7.19 25.88
C ASN A 567 -6.65 -7.07 27.29
N SER A 568 -7.56 -7.98 27.66
CA SER A 568 -8.10 -8.04 29.01
C SER A 568 -7.04 -8.54 29.99
N LYS A 569 -7.22 -8.22 31.29
CA LYS A 569 -6.35 -8.76 32.34
C LYS A 569 -6.35 -10.30 32.35
N LEU A 570 -7.49 -10.93 32.01
CA LEU A 570 -7.56 -12.37 31.88
C LEU A 570 -6.67 -12.90 30.76
N GLY A 571 -6.71 -12.26 29.58
CA GLY A 571 -5.85 -12.62 28.46
C GLY A 571 -4.37 -12.41 28.77
N ILE A 572 -4.03 -11.27 29.39
CA ILE A 572 -2.67 -11.00 29.87
C ILE A 572 -2.24 -12.06 30.88
N ASN A 573 -3.12 -12.44 31.78
CA ASN A 573 -2.84 -13.47 32.78
C ASN A 573 -2.66 -14.85 32.16
N ILE A 574 -3.41 -15.22 31.13
CA ILE A 574 -3.25 -16.48 30.41
C ILE A 574 -1.88 -16.54 29.69
N MET A 575 -1.37 -15.42 29.20
CA MET A 575 -0.08 -15.33 28.53
C MET A 575 1.12 -15.25 29.50
N GLY A 576 0.91 -14.77 30.73
CA GLY A 576 2.00 -14.53 31.67
C GLY A 576 2.36 -15.72 32.56
N ASP A 577 3.63 -15.83 32.92
CA ASP A 577 4.11 -16.79 33.91
C ASP A 577 3.63 -16.44 35.32
N GLY A 578 3.22 -17.46 36.07
CA GLY A 578 2.96 -17.35 37.50
C GLY A 578 1.70 -16.57 37.86
N ASN A 579 0.78 -16.44 36.93
CA ASN A 579 -0.48 -15.75 37.17
C ASN A 579 -1.31 -16.40 38.25
N ASN A 580 -1.57 -15.62 39.30
CA ASN A 580 -2.47 -15.98 40.33
C ASN A 580 -3.90 -15.63 39.91
N TYR A 581 -4.65 -16.63 39.52
CA TYR A 581 -6.08 -16.49 39.20
C TYR A 581 -6.92 -16.38 40.49
N ALA A 582 -6.41 -15.67 41.50
CA ALA A 582 -7.17 -15.37 42.72
C ALA A 582 -8.48 -14.69 42.34
N GLY A 583 -9.59 -15.40 42.55
CA GLY A 583 -10.94 -14.99 42.17
C GLY A 583 -11.60 -15.86 41.11
N PHE A 584 -10.92 -16.84 40.51
CA PHE A 584 -11.57 -17.90 39.76
C PHE A 584 -12.14 -18.94 40.75
N ILE A 585 -13.44 -19.20 40.74
CA ILE A 585 -14.04 -20.24 41.54
C ILE A 585 -13.52 -21.60 41.08
N GLY A 586 -12.91 -22.37 41.98
CA GLY A 586 -12.35 -23.69 41.72
C GLY A 586 -10.87 -23.69 41.30
N ALA A 587 -10.19 -22.55 41.29
CA ALA A 587 -8.74 -22.52 41.16
C ALA A 587 -8.12 -22.79 42.54
N ASP A 588 -7.46 -23.89 42.70
CA ASP A 588 -6.51 -24.14 43.78
C ASP A 588 -5.33 -23.15 43.58
N GLU A 589 -4.71 -22.68 44.69
CA GLU A 589 -3.51 -21.84 44.61
C GLU A 589 -2.34 -22.48 43.78
N ASN A 590 -2.42 -23.79 43.61
CA ASN A 590 -1.50 -24.58 42.82
C ASN A 590 -1.91 -24.75 41.33
N ASP A 591 -3.13 -24.33 40.98
CA ASP A 591 -3.70 -24.51 39.65
C ASP A 591 -3.47 -23.28 38.79
N LYS A 592 -2.20 -22.97 38.55
CA LYS A 592 -1.78 -21.88 37.67
C LYS A 592 -2.13 -22.22 36.23
N ALA A 593 -3.17 -21.62 35.72
CA ALA A 593 -3.66 -21.88 34.36
C ALA A 593 -3.10 -20.89 33.32
N ALA A 594 -1.80 -20.62 33.37
CA ALA A 594 -1.08 -19.88 32.33
C ALA A 594 -0.69 -20.81 31.17
N LEU A 595 -0.57 -20.24 29.98
CA LEU A 595 0.11 -20.91 28.88
C LEU A 595 1.59 -21.12 29.25
N PRO A 596 2.20 -22.23 28.83
CA PRO A 596 3.63 -22.41 29.01
C PRO A 596 4.41 -21.22 28.42
N SER A 597 5.51 -20.77 29.08
CA SER A 597 6.28 -19.60 28.67
C SER A 597 6.73 -19.69 27.20
N GLY A 598 7.22 -20.84 26.77
CA GLY A 598 7.59 -21.08 25.39
C GLY A 598 6.45 -20.88 24.39
N VAL A 599 5.20 -21.11 24.79
CA VAL A 599 4.03 -20.82 23.93
C VAL A 599 3.73 -19.32 23.96
N SER A 600 3.61 -18.71 25.13
CA SER A 600 3.21 -17.31 25.27
C SER A 600 4.18 -16.32 24.62
N GLU A 601 5.49 -16.59 24.69
CA GLU A 601 6.54 -15.77 24.06
C GLU A 601 6.51 -15.85 22.53
N ASN A 602 5.93 -16.90 21.98
CA ASN A 602 5.81 -17.14 20.54
C ASN A 602 4.44 -16.82 19.96
N ILE A 603 3.52 -16.25 20.74
CA ILE A 603 2.25 -15.76 20.22
C ILE A 603 2.49 -14.48 19.40
N TYR A 604 1.84 -14.39 18.25
CA TYR A 604 1.85 -13.20 17.43
C TYR A 604 0.96 -12.11 18.06
N SER A 605 1.53 -10.94 18.39
CA SER A 605 0.88 -9.91 19.20
C SER A 605 -0.24 -9.16 18.49
N ASP A 606 -0.21 -9.09 17.18
CA ASP A 606 -1.05 -8.19 16.38
C ASP A 606 -2.08 -8.94 15.52
N ALA A 607 -2.52 -10.11 16.01
CA ALA A 607 -3.57 -10.87 15.34
C ALA A 607 -4.90 -10.09 15.35
N VAL A 608 -5.63 -10.16 14.25
CA VAL A 608 -6.97 -9.56 14.12
C VAL A 608 -8.02 -10.64 14.15
N TRP A 609 -9.05 -10.42 14.95
CA TRP A 609 -10.11 -11.39 15.24
C TRP A 609 -11.45 -10.85 14.79
N GLY A 610 -12.10 -11.59 13.91
CA GLY A 610 -13.50 -11.35 13.59
C GLY A 610 -14.44 -12.00 14.58
N ARG A 611 -15.55 -11.34 14.93
CA ARG A 611 -16.61 -11.86 15.78
C ARG A 611 -17.97 -11.30 15.40
N TYR A 612 -19.02 -12.00 15.75
CA TYR A 612 -20.37 -11.47 15.69
C TYR A 612 -20.76 -10.80 16.99
N VAL A 613 -21.36 -9.61 16.87
CA VAL A 613 -21.98 -8.90 18.00
C VAL A 613 -23.34 -8.37 17.56
N THR A 614 -24.26 -8.18 18.49
CA THR A 614 -25.45 -7.38 18.22
C THR A 614 -25.11 -5.91 18.41
N PRO A 615 -25.55 -5.02 17.51
CA PRO A 615 -25.38 -3.60 17.73
C PRO A 615 -26.19 -3.13 18.90
N GLU A 616 -25.70 -2.17 19.61
CA GLU A 616 -26.19 -1.53 20.82
C GLU A 616 -27.70 -1.56 21.07
N TRP A 617 -28.12 -2.03 22.30
CA TRP A 617 -29.19 -1.51 23.15
C TRP A 617 -30.65 -1.47 22.69
N ARG A 618 -31.05 -1.84 21.48
CA ARG A 618 -32.37 -1.52 20.92
C ARG A 618 -33.31 -2.70 20.68
N GLY A 619 -33.01 -3.86 21.24
CA GLY A 619 -33.88 -5.03 21.00
C GLY A 619 -33.87 -5.55 19.59
N ASP A 620 -32.94 -5.04 18.78
CA ASP A 620 -32.66 -5.50 17.44
C ASP A 620 -31.73 -6.70 17.53
N ASN A 621 -32.22 -7.86 17.13
CA ASN A 621 -31.45 -9.11 17.14
C ASN A 621 -30.53 -9.25 15.90
N THR A 622 -30.24 -8.16 15.22
CA THR A 622 -29.36 -8.17 14.04
C THR A 622 -27.91 -8.32 14.46
N TRP A 623 -27.29 -9.43 14.10
CA TRP A 623 -25.86 -9.66 14.30
C TRP A 623 -25.04 -8.92 13.26
N VAL A 624 -24.01 -8.20 13.71
CA VAL A 624 -23.04 -7.53 12.86
C VAL A 624 -21.64 -8.05 13.14
N SER A 625 -20.78 -8.04 12.14
CA SER A 625 -19.37 -8.39 12.31
C SER A 625 -18.62 -7.22 12.93
N LYS A 626 -17.77 -7.51 13.92
CA LYS A 626 -16.78 -6.57 14.47
C LYS A 626 -15.40 -7.22 14.47
N LYS A 627 -14.38 -6.38 14.47
CA LYS A 627 -12.99 -6.79 14.53
C LYS A 627 -12.32 -6.26 15.78
N THR A 628 -11.38 -7.01 16.30
CA THR A 628 -10.53 -6.61 17.43
C THR A 628 -9.13 -7.12 17.21
N SER A 629 -8.12 -6.32 17.57
CA SER A 629 -6.72 -6.74 17.51
C SER A 629 -6.26 -7.16 18.91
N ALA A 630 -5.71 -8.35 19.02
CA ALA A 630 -5.22 -8.89 20.28
C ALA A 630 -4.29 -10.08 20.07
N PRO A 631 -3.34 -10.35 21.00
CA PRO A 631 -2.46 -11.52 20.90
C PRO A 631 -3.23 -12.85 20.90
N LEU A 632 -4.27 -12.96 21.71
CA LEU A 632 -5.11 -14.14 21.78
C LEU A 632 -6.58 -13.79 21.92
N GLN A 633 -7.46 -14.75 21.62
CA GLN A 633 -8.90 -14.63 21.76
C GLN A 633 -9.53 -15.95 22.20
N MET A 634 -10.84 -15.97 22.38
CA MET A 634 -11.66 -17.17 22.50
C MET A 634 -12.03 -17.68 21.09
N LEU A 635 -12.37 -18.96 20.99
CA LEU A 635 -12.97 -19.52 19.75
C LEU A 635 -14.28 -18.78 19.41
N SER A 636 -14.66 -18.80 18.14
CA SER A 636 -15.96 -18.32 17.64
C SER A 636 -16.80 -19.44 17.07
N GLN A 637 -18.05 -19.18 16.78
CA GLN A 637 -18.89 -20.07 15.97
C GLN A 637 -18.25 -20.34 14.61
N THR A 638 -17.63 -19.32 14.01
CA THR A 638 -16.92 -19.45 12.73
C THR A 638 -15.80 -20.50 12.81
N ASP A 639 -15.02 -20.52 13.90
CA ASP A 639 -13.94 -21.51 14.06
C ASP A 639 -14.48 -22.93 14.08
N PHE A 640 -15.61 -23.16 14.76
CA PHE A 640 -16.24 -24.50 14.79
C PHE A 640 -16.76 -24.94 13.43
N VAL A 641 -17.28 -24.02 12.63
CA VAL A 641 -17.75 -24.32 11.27
C VAL A 641 -16.56 -24.57 10.35
N THR A 642 -15.55 -23.68 10.39
CA THR A 642 -14.37 -23.74 9.50
C THR A 642 -13.54 -25.01 9.74
N TYR A 643 -13.29 -25.31 11.01
CA TYR A 643 -12.43 -26.43 11.42
C TYR A 643 -13.20 -27.64 11.94
N ASN A 644 -14.39 -27.91 11.39
CA ASN A 644 -15.34 -28.90 11.89
C ASN A 644 -14.79 -30.34 11.95
N SER A 645 -13.80 -30.69 11.13
CA SER A 645 -13.17 -32.02 11.14
C SER A 645 -11.93 -32.11 12.07
N ILE A 646 -11.41 -30.97 12.53
CA ILE A 646 -10.18 -30.89 13.33
C ILE A 646 -10.49 -30.52 14.76
N LEU A 647 -11.33 -29.51 14.97
CA LEU A 647 -11.66 -28.94 16.26
C LEU A 647 -12.77 -29.73 16.96
N GLY A 648 -12.43 -30.40 18.05
CA GLY A 648 -13.42 -31.04 18.93
C GLY A 648 -14.08 -30.01 19.85
N TRP A 649 -15.36 -30.22 20.18
CA TRP A 649 -16.08 -29.33 21.08
C TRP A 649 -15.83 -29.63 22.57
N LYS A 650 -15.36 -30.84 22.90
CA LYS A 650 -15.20 -31.29 24.28
C LYS A 650 -13.74 -31.29 24.75
N ASP A 651 -12.90 -32.06 24.11
CA ASP A 651 -11.50 -32.34 24.57
C ASP A 651 -11.43 -32.45 26.11
N ASN A 652 -10.53 -31.70 26.78
CA ASN A 652 -10.43 -31.68 28.26
C ASN A 652 -11.06 -30.40 28.89
N VAL A 653 -11.78 -29.59 28.10
CA VAL A 653 -12.21 -28.25 28.56
C VAL A 653 -13.22 -28.32 29.74
N PHE A 654 -13.95 -29.39 29.88
CA PHE A 654 -14.91 -29.59 30.95
C PHE A 654 -14.37 -30.42 32.15
N ALA A 655 -13.12 -30.85 32.10
CA ALA A 655 -12.53 -31.73 33.13
C ALA A 655 -12.51 -31.13 34.54
N LYS A 656 -12.61 -29.81 34.66
CA LYS A 656 -12.62 -29.07 35.92
C LYS A 656 -14.03 -28.62 36.37
N GLY A 657 -15.10 -29.23 35.83
CA GLY A 657 -16.47 -29.01 36.30
C GLY A 657 -17.18 -27.80 35.67
N GLY A 658 -16.65 -27.21 34.62
CA GLY A 658 -17.36 -26.19 33.84
C GLY A 658 -18.53 -26.78 33.06
N GLN A 659 -19.67 -26.11 32.99
CA GLN A 659 -20.81 -26.52 32.16
C GLN A 659 -20.78 -25.85 30.78
N TYR A 660 -19.99 -24.80 30.63
CA TYR A 660 -19.90 -23.98 29.42
C TYR A 660 -18.46 -23.47 29.20
N TYR A 661 -18.08 -23.22 27.94
CA TYR A 661 -16.98 -22.34 27.67
C TYR A 661 -17.40 -21.21 26.74
N LEU A 662 -16.76 -20.06 26.92
CA LEU A 662 -17.10 -18.81 26.24
C LEU A 662 -16.62 -18.82 24.81
N LEU A 663 -17.43 -18.24 23.93
CA LEU A 663 -17.05 -17.83 22.58
C LEU A 663 -16.83 -16.31 22.52
N ARG A 664 -16.10 -15.84 21.53
CA ARG A 664 -15.92 -14.39 21.31
C ARG A 664 -17.14 -13.70 20.70
N ASP A 665 -18.11 -14.47 20.19
CA ASP A 665 -19.39 -13.96 19.72
C ASP A 665 -20.31 -13.64 20.90
N CYS A 666 -20.93 -12.44 20.91
CA CYS A 666 -21.79 -12.05 22.00
C CYS A 666 -22.93 -11.13 21.57
N ALA A 667 -24.09 -11.24 22.25
CA ALA A 667 -25.20 -10.35 22.06
C ALA A 667 -25.28 -9.33 23.23
N LEU A 668 -25.34 -8.05 22.90
CA LEU A 668 -25.49 -6.97 23.87
C LEU A 668 -26.97 -6.70 24.08
N LYS A 669 -27.53 -7.02 25.24
CA LYS A 669 -28.96 -6.85 25.54
C LYS A 669 -29.31 -5.54 26.23
N HIS A 670 -28.49 -5.09 27.17
CA HIS A 670 -28.78 -3.92 28.00
C HIS A 670 -27.51 -3.40 28.68
N LYS A 671 -27.53 -2.15 29.20
CA LYS A 671 -26.37 -1.53 29.90
C LYS A 671 -25.77 -2.40 31.01
N ALA A 672 -26.51 -3.38 31.51
CA ALA A 672 -26.14 -4.22 32.64
C ALA A 672 -26.06 -5.72 32.28
N TRP A 673 -26.38 -6.13 31.08
CA TRP A 673 -26.49 -7.53 30.71
C TRP A 673 -25.92 -7.79 29.33
N SER A 674 -25.15 -8.86 29.18
CA SER A 674 -24.73 -9.39 27.88
C SER A 674 -25.12 -10.88 27.80
N ASP A 675 -25.56 -11.29 26.62
CA ASP A 675 -25.71 -12.72 26.33
C ASP A 675 -24.40 -13.15 25.64
N ASN A 676 -23.57 -13.87 26.39
CA ASN A 676 -22.35 -14.44 25.84
C ASN A 676 -22.72 -15.76 25.17
N SER A 677 -22.22 -15.89 23.92
CA SER A 677 -22.28 -17.16 23.21
C SER A 677 -21.33 -18.16 23.89
N VAL A 678 -21.80 -19.37 24.07
CA VAL A 678 -21.06 -20.45 24.74
C VAL A 678 -21.28 -21.77 24.04
N VAL A 679 -20.38 -22.71 24.27
CA VAL A 679 -20.58 -24.14 23.98
C VAL A 679 -20.83 -24.84 25.28
N ASN A 680 -21.89 -25.64 25.34
CA ASN A 680 -22.23 -26.47 26.52
C ASN A 680 -21.60 -27.87 26.48
N ASP A 681 -21.67 -28.58 27.54
CA ASP A 681 -21.17 -29.97 27.74
C ASP A 681 -21.87 -31.04 26.88
N GLN A 682 -22.90 -30.64 26.10
CA GLN A 682 -23.62 -31.47 25.13
C GLN A 682 -23.22 -31.14 23.68
N GLY A 683 -22.23 -30.28 23.47
CA GLY A 683 -21.79 -29.87 22.13
C GLY A 683 -22.76 -28.96 21.39
N LYS A 684 -23.48 -28.13 22.09
CA LYS A 684 -24.40 -27.14 21.51
C LYS A 684 -23.91 -25.73 21.76
N THR A 685 -23.98 -24.88 20.75
CA THR A 685 -23.88 -23.43 20.96
C THR A 685 -25.18 -22.90 21.50
N THR A 686 -25.07 -22.04 22.48
CA THR A 686 -26.20 -21.37 23.11
C THR A 686 -25.76 -20.01 23.66
N GLN A 687 -26.66 -19.26 24.28
CA GLN A 687 -26.34 -18.02 24.95
C GLN A 687 -26.64 -18.14 26.44
N ILE A 688 -25.74 -17.61 27.24
CA ILE A 688 -25.94 -17.42 28.67
C ILE A 688 -26.00 -15.94 28.99
N THR A 689 -27.08 -15.52 29.65
CA THR A 689 -27.22 -14.13 30.12
C THR A 689 -26.36 -13.92 31.34
N GLN A 690 -25.49 -12.96 31.34
CA GLN A 690 -24.65 -12.56 32.46
C GLN A 690 -24.93 -11.11 32.86
N SER A 691 -25.13 -10.87 34.15
CA SER A 691 -25.19 -9.54 34.69
C SER A 691 -23.77 -8.95 34.76
N ILE A 692 -23.60 -7.72 34.31
CA ILE A 692 -22.39 -6.95 34.50
C ILE A 692 -22.34 -6.23 35.85
N ASN A 693 -23.39 -6.36 36.68
CA ASN A 693 -23.44 -5.90 38.07
C ASN A 693 -23.16 -7.07 39.02
N ALA A 694 -22.12 -6.97 39.81
CA ALA A 694 -21.57 -8.01 40.66
C ALA A 694 -22.52 -8.55 41.75
N ASP A 695 -23.61 -7.84 42.03
CA ASP A 695 -24.44 -8.08 43.23
C ASP A 695 -25.73 -8.85 42.93
N GLU A 696 -26.01 -9.19 41.70
CA GLU A 696 -27.28 -9.83 41.34
C GLU A 696 -27.09 -11.14 40.57
N GLY A 697 -27.35 -12.26 41.26
CA GLY A 697 -27.78 -13.49 40.62
C GLY A 697 -26.78 -14.66 40.53
N THR A 698 -27.30 -15.83 40.31
CA THR A 698 -26.61 -17.11 40.11
C THR A 698 -25.57 -17.05 38.98
N GLN A 699 -24.33 -17.18 39.37
CA GLN A 699 -23.20 -17.14 38.46
C GLN A 699 -23.12 -18.48 37.69
N THR A 700 -23.23 -18.43 36.37
CA THR A 700 -22.96 -19.59 35.54
C THR A 700 -21.44 -19.73 35.38
N ILE A 701 -20.89 -20.88 35.76
CA ILE A 701 -19.44 -21.14 35.61
C ILE A 701 -19.14 -21.48 34.15
N ALA A 702 -18.50 -20.58 33.46
CA ALA A 702 -17.97 -20.81 32.13
C ALA A 702 -16.43 -20.77 32.17
N VAL A 703 -15.80 -21.64 31.41
CA VAL A 703 -14.34 -21.67 31.23
C VAL A 703 -13.95 -20.98 29.91
N VAL A 704 -12.67 -20.75 29.71
CA VAL A 704 -12.11 -20.12 28.48
C VAL A 704 -11.27 -21.13 27.75
N ARG A 705 -11.45 -21.19 26.45
CA ARG A 705 -10.60 -21.96 25.53
C ARG A 705 -9.94 -21.00 24.58
N PRO A 706 -8.66 -20.61 24.82
CA PRO A 706 -7.97 -19.60 24.03
C PRO A 706 -7.57 -20.14 22.65
N VAL A 707 -7.48 -19.21 21.71
CA VAL A 707 -6.97 -19.40 20.35
C VAL A 707 -6.01 -18.28 20.02
N PHE A 708 -4.96 -18.57 19.27
CA PHE A 708 -3.89 -17.64 18.95
C PHE A 708 -3.10 -18.12 17.73
N TYR A 709 -2.29 -17.21 17.16
CA TYR A 709 -1.34 -17.50 16.11
C TYR A 709 0.06 -17.62 16.69
N LEU A 710 0.79 -18.69 16.34
CA LEU A 710 2.18 -18.87 16.72
C LEU A 710 3.12 -18.51 15.57
N LYS A 711 4.25 -17.90 15.94
CA LYS A 711 5.31 -17.49 15.04
C LYS A 711 5.90 -18.67 14.25
N SER A 712 6.47 -18.38 13.09
CA SER A 712 6.96 -19.37 12.13
C SER A 712 8.08 -20.28 12.68
N ASP A 713 8.91 -19.76 13.58
CA ASP A 713 10.01 -20.49 14.20
C ASP A 713 9.60 -21.27 15.47
N PHE A 714 8.31 -21.27 15.82
CA PHE A 714 7.80 -21.89 17.04
C PHE A 714 8.30 -23.33 17.27
N PHE A 715 8.09 -24.21 16.31
CA PHE A 715 8.50 -25.61 16.42
C PHE A 715 10.00 -25.85 16.36
N LYS A 716 10.78 -24.83 15.97
CA LYS A 716 12.24 -24.83 16.06
C LYS A 716 12.74 -24.34 17.40
N SER A 717 11.97 -23.52 18.09
CA SER A 717 12.36 -22.83 19.34
C SER A 717 11.79 -23.47 20.60
N VAL A 718 10.65 -24.18 20.48
CA VAL A 718 9.92 -24.73 21.62
C VAL A 718 9.83 -26.25 21.57
N LYS A 719 10.21 -26.90 22.68
CA LYS A 719 10.21 -28.36 22.78
C LYS A 719 8.76 -28.88 23.00
N ILE A 720 8.30 -29.77 22.12
CA ILE A 720 7.12 -30.61 22.35
C ILE A 720 7.51 -31.67 23.39
N ASP A 721 6.67 -31.91 24.41
CA ASP A 721 6.98 -32.77 25.55
C ASP A 721 7.36 -34.20 25.16
N ASN A 722 6.61 -34.82 24.30
CA ASN A 722 6.90 -36.14 23.76
C ASN A 722 6.71 -36.10 22.24
N LEU A 723 7.78 -35.80 21.52
CA LEU A 723 7.77 -35.65 20.08
C LEU A 723 7.21 -36.88 19.34
N GLN A 724 7.50 -38.09 19.85
CA GLN A 724 7.01 -39.35 19.24
C GLN A 724 5.49 -39.51 19.35
N ASN A 725 4.88 -38.86 20.32
CA ASN A 725 3.43 -38.89 20.53
C ASN A 725 2.74 -37.65 19.90
N ALA A 726 3.48 -36.75 19.30
CA ALA A 726 2.87 -35.65 18.57
C ALA A 726 2.09 -36.14 17.38
N GLY A 727 1.01 -35.46 17.06
CA GLY A 727 0.13 -35.83 15.94
C GLY A 727 0.89 -35.94 14.63
N SER A 728 0.43 -36.83 13.78
CA SER A 728 1.12 -37.12 12.50
C SER A 728 1.26 -35.91 11.59
N LYS A 729 0.30 -35.00 11.61
CA LYS A 729 0.34 -33.72 10.87
C LYS A 729 1.43 -32.79 11.43
N ILE A 730 1.56 -32.72 12.75
CA ILE A 730 2.61 -31.94 13.42
C ILE A 730 4.01 -32.46 13.03
N LEU A 731 4.17 -33.80 13.09
CA LEU A 731 5.45 -34.40 12.69
C LEU A 731 5.75 -34.22 11.19
N ALA A 732 4.73 -34.29 10.35
CA ALA A 732 4.90 -34.06 8.90
C ALA A 732 5.35 -32.61 8.64
N LEU A 733 4.66 -31.64 9.20
CA LEU A 733 4.96 -30.21 9.13
C LEU A 733 6.39 -29.92 9.62
N MET A 734 6.77 -30.44 10.77
CA MET A 734 8.11 -30.23 11.32
C MET A 734 9.19 -30.86 10.40
N LYS A 735 8.94 -32.04 9.82
CA LYS A 735 9.89 -32.69 8.90
C LYS A 735 9.99 -32.02 7.53
N GLU A 736 8.95 -31.33 7.11
CA GLU A 736 8.98 -30.51 5.91
C GLU A 736 9.84 -29.27 6.08
N LYS A 737 9.71 -28.62 7.24
CA LYS A 737 10.38 -27.32 7.52
C LYS A 737 11.78 -27.46 8.11
N TYR A 738 12.06 -28.55 8.85
CA TYR A 738 13.30 -28.65 9.63
C TYR A 738 14.03 -29.96 9.39
N TYR A 739 15.33 -29.85 9.43
CA TYR A 739 16.23 -31.00 9.54
C TYR A 739 16.47 -31.34 11.00
N ALA A 740 16.95 -32.58 11.26
CA ALA A 740 17.36 -32.99 12.60
C ALA A 740 18.39 -32.04 13.22
N ASP A 741 19.33 -31.56 12.43
CA ASP A 741 20.35 -30.58 12.84
C ASP A 741 19.75 -29.29 13.44
N ASP A 742 18.64 -28.84 12.93
CA ASP A 742 17.97 -27.63 13.39
C ASP A 742 17.27 -27.82 14.76
N LEU A 743 17.02 -29.08 15.13
CA LEU A 743 16.23 -29.47 16.32
C LEU A 743 17.08 -30.13 17.41
N MET A 744 18.38 -30.39 17.20
CA MET A 744 19.26 -31.07 18.18
C MET A 744 19.44 -30.32 19.51
N HIS A 745 19.13 -29.03 19.55
CA HIS A 745 19.13 -28.27 20.79
C HIS A 745 17.89 -28.50 21.66
N LEU A 746 16.80 -29.05 21.07
CA LEU A 746 15.55 -29.38 21.75
C LEU A 746 15.42 -30.88 22.03
N TYR A 747 15.94 -31.74 21.16
CA TYR A 747 15.74 -33.18 21.19
C TYR A 747 17.06 -33.93 21.00
N ASP A 748 17.17 -35.10 21.62
CA ASP A 748 18.28 -35.98 21.39
C ASP A 748 18.21 -36.71 20.02
N LYS A 749 19.38 -37.16 19.54
CA LYS A 749 19.48 -37.82 18.22
C LYS A 749 18.61 -39.04 18.08
N ALA A 750 18.39 -39.80 19.15
CA ALA A 750 17.61 -41.04 19.10
C ALA A 750 16.13 -40.72 18.89
N THR A 751 15.61 -39.70 19.57
CA THR A 751 14.24 -39.20 19.40
C THR A 751 14.01 -38.67 17.97
N LEU A 752 14.91 -37.82 17.45
CA LEU A 752 14.79 -37.31 16.09
C LEU A 752 14.82 -38.39 15.03
N ARG A 753 15.69 -39.36 15.20
CA ARG A 753 15.78 -40.54 14.31
C ARG A 753 14.51 -41.41 14.37
N ALA A 754 14.02 -41.68 15.58
CA ALA A 754 12.76 -42.45 15.76
C ALA A 754 11.54 -41.76 15.13
N CYS A 755 11.52 -40.41 15.14
CA CYS A 755 10.49 -39.63 14.46
C CYS A 755 10.72 -39.49 12.95
N GLY A 756 11.85 -39.95 12.40
CA GLY A 756 12.16 -39.95 10.98
C GLY A 756 12.58 -38.59 10.41
N PHE A 757 13.21 -37.73 11.22
CA PHE A 757 13.83 -36.49 10.72
C PHE A 757 15.13 -36.82 9.93
N LYS A 758 15.27 -36.13 8.80
CA LYS A 758 16.51 -36.17 8.01
C LYS A 758 17.53 -35.21 8.57
N TYR A 759 18.80 -35.53 8.38
CA TYR A 759 19.89 -34.56 8.64
C TYR A 759 20.18 -33.74 7.40
N LYS A 760 20.81 -32.58 7.56
CA LYS A 760 21.23 -31.74 6.43
C LYS A 760 22.31 -32.41 5.60
N VAL A 761 23.11 -33.26 6.23
CA VAL A 761 24.00 -34.16 5.53
C VAL A 761 23.52 -35.58 5.78
N ASN A 762 23.01 -36.21 4.75
CA ASN A 762 22.54 -37.61 4.78
C ASN A 762 23.55 -38.52 4.08
N THR A 763 23.68 -39.71 4.58
CA THR A 763 24.57 -40.70 4.01
C THR A 763 23.85 -42.03 3.73
N THR A 764 24.07 -42.56 2.55
CA THR A 764 23.55 -43.86 2.17
C THR A 764 24.72 -44.78 1.80
N PRO A 765 25.09 -45.77 2.63
CA PRO A 765 26.19 -46.65 2.36
C PRO A 765 25.79 -47.82 1.48
N THR A 766 26.72 -48.25 0.66
CA THR A 766 26.71 -49.55 -0.01
C THR A 766 27.95 -50.32 0.44
N TRP A 767 27.75 -51.54 0.93
CA TRP A 767 28.79 -52.36 1.48
C TRP A 767 29.16 -53.52 0.54
N THR A 768 30.40 -53.56 0.12
CA THR A 768 30.90 -54.56 -0.81
C THR A 768 32.26 -55.05 -0.38
N ASP A 769 32.75 -56.11 -1.03
CA ASP A 769 34.21 -56.42 -1.04
C ASP A 769 34.93 -55.41 -1.97
N LYS A 770 36.23 -55.53 -2.10
CA LYS A 770 37.03 -54.64 -2.95
C LYS A 770 36.71 -54.82 -4.43
N ASP A 771 36.14 -55.97 -4.84
CA ASP A 771 35.79 -56.30 -6.21
C ASP A 771 34.35 -55.93 -6.55
N GLY A 772 33.58 -55.36 -5.61
CA GLY A 772 32.22 -54.87 -5.79
C GLY A 772 31.12 -55.89 -5.49
N ASN A 773 31.44 -57.04 -4.92
CA ASN A 773 30.43 -58.04 -4.55
C ASN A 773 29.81 -57.67 -3.20
N PRO A 774 28.50 -57.82 -3.02
CA PRO A 774 27.85 -57.52 -1.74
C PRO A 774 28.39 -58.37 -0.59
N ILE A 775 28.63 -57.75 0.56
CA ILE A 775 29.00 -58.47 1.79
C ILE A 775 27.75 -59.12 2.36
N THR A 776 27.75 -60.46 2.35
CA THR A 776 26.70 -61.29 2.97
C THR A 776 27.08 -61.79 4.35
N ASN A 777 28.37 -61.89 4.65
CA ASN A 777 28.93 -62.28 5.96
C ASN A 777 30.25 -61.58 6.19
N LEU A 778 30.24 -60.58 7.05
CA LEU A 778 31.43 -59.75 7.34
C LEU A 778 32.58 -60.60 7.97
N SER A 779 32.29 -61.59 8.81
CA SER A 779 33.27 -62.40 9.46
C SER A 779 34.17 -63.25 8.53
N GLN A 780 33.70 -63.42 7.28
CA GLN A 780 34.40 -64.15 6.23
C GLN A 780 35.01 -63.27 5.14
N ALA A 781 34.82 -61.95 5.26
CA ALA A 781 35.30 -61.02 4.27
C ALA A 781 36.83 -60.86 4.31
N GLY A 782 37.52 -61.03 3.18
CA GLY A 782 38.95 -60.74 3.00
C GLY A 782 39.21 -59.25 2.70
N SER A 783 38.16 -58.48 2.38
CA SER A 783 38.20 -57.04 2.21
C SER A 783 36.85 -56.47 2.49
N LEU A 784 36.80 -55.21 2.85
CA LEU A 784 35.55 -54.44 3.02
C LEU A 784 35.68 -53.05 2.36
N LYS A 785 34.72 -52.76 1.53
CA LYS A 785 34.54 -51.43 0.92
C LYS A 785 33.23 -50.82 1.38
N VAL A 786 33.24 -49.59 1.74
CA VAL A 786 32.04 -48.78 1.85
C VAL A 786 32.05 -47.71 0.75
N SER A 787 31.01 -47.72 -0.08
CA SER A 787 30.70 -46.62 -1.02
C SER A 787 29.56 -45.81 -0.44
N MET A 788 29.85 -44.58 -0.10
CA MET A 788 28.89 -43.71 0.60
C MET A 788 28.40 -42.60 -0.34
N ASN A 789 27.10 -42.59 -0.62
CA ASN A 789 26.45 -41.45 -1.24
C ASN A 789 26.15 -40.43 -0.13
N ILE A 790 26.67 -39.23 -0.28
CA ILE A 790 26.59 -38.13 0.70
C ILE A 790 25.76 -37.03 0.05
N GLU A 791 24.53 -36.84 0.52
CA GLU A 791 23.64 -35.76 0.11
C GLU A 791 23.84 -34.60 1.06
N ASN A 792 24.20 -33.42 0.54
CA ASN A 792 24.40 -32.20 1.31
C ASN A 792 23.31 -31.13 0.96
N SER A 793 22.47 -30.82 1.94
CA SER A 793 21.43 -29.79 1.82
C SER A 793 21.90 -28.41 2.27
N TYR A 794 23.14 -28.25 2.73
CA TYR A 794 23.72 -26.91 2.96
C TYR A 794 24.06 -26.24 1.64
N GLU A 795 24.01 -24.89 1.61
CA GLU A 795 24.46 -24.09 0.47
C GLU A 795 25.93 -24.31 0.17
N ASP A 796 26.70 -24.31 1.24
CA ASP A 796 28.17 -24.39 1.16
C ASP A 796 28.67 -25.82 1.05
N SER A 797 29.77 -25.97 0.31
CA SER A 797 30.56 -27.20 0.31
C SER A 797 31.22 -27.41 1.68
N LYS A 798 31.33 -28.67 2.10
CA LYS A 798 31.97 -29.08 3.36
C LYS A 798 33.14 -30.01 3.10
N SER A 799 34.24 -29.84 3.83
CA SER A 799 35.31 -30.79 3.82
C SER A 799 35.06 -31.87 4.88
N ALA A 800 35.31 -33.12 4.52
CA ALA A 800 35.15 -34.25 5.41
C ALA A 800 36.21 -35.38 5.10
N ILE A 801 36.33 -36.34 6.00
CA ILE A 801 37.02 -37.59 5.78
C ILE A 801 36.04 -38.74 6.08
N LEU A 802 36.08 -39.78 5.27
CA LEU A 802 35.31 -41.02 5.49
C LEU A 802 36.25 -42.03 6.18
N ILE A 803 35.84 -42.46 7.36
CA ILE A 803 36.58 -43.45 8.17
C ILE A 803 35.78 -44.73 8.15
N LEU A 804 36.40 -45.81 7.77
CA LEU A 804 35.88 -47.19 7.82
C LEU A 804 36.62 -47.95 8.91
N ALA A 805 35.88 -48.45 9.90
CA ALA A 805 36.47 -49.22 11.01
C ALA A 805 35.72 -50.54 11.19
N VAL A 806 36.45 -51.60 11.53
CA VAL A 806 35.91 -52.94 11.79
C VAL A 806 36.24 -53.32 13.23
N TYR A 807 35.25 -53.80 13.95
CA TYR A 807 35.34 -54.19 15.37
C TYR A 807 34.89 -55.63 15.58
N ASN A 808 35.40 -56.28 16.66
CA ASN A 808 34.78 -57.52 17.13
C ASN A 808 33.59 -57.29 18.06
N GLY A 809 32.96 -58.36 18.54
CA GLY A 809 31.81 -58.31 19.43
C GLY A 809 32.02 -57.58 20.75
N ASP A 810 33.25 -57.54 21.23
CA ASP A 810 33.65 -56.81 22.45
C ASP A 810 33.94 -55.33 22.20
N GLY A 811 33.80 -54.84 20.96
CA GLY A 811 34.09 -53.46 20.58
C GLY A 811 35.55 -53.15 20.37
N ARG A 812 36.43 -54.15 20.31
CA ARG A 812 37.84 -53.97 20.01
C ARG A 812 38.01 -53.67 18.53
N LEU A 813 38.72 -52.59 18.17
CA LEU A 813 39.08 -52.22 16.81
C LEU A 813 40.01 -53.30 16.19
N LEU A 814 39.58 -53.89 15.06
CA LEU A 814 40.34 -54.90 14.31
C LEU A 814 41.07 -54.32 13.12
N ALA A 815 40.41 -53.39 12.41
CA ALA A 815 41.01 -52.72 11.28
C ALA A 815 40.36 -51.35 11.09
N VAL A 816 41.11 -50.42 10.51
CA VAL A 816 40.63 -49.06 10.21
C VAL A 816 41.35 -48.54 8.97
N ASN A 817 40.61 -47.86 8.14
CA ASN A 817 41.14 -47.03 7.05
C ASN A 817 40.33 -45.76 6.90
N MET A 818 40.91 -44.75 6.25
CA MET A 818 40.25 -43.50 6.03
C MET A 818 40.59 -42.90 4.64
N THR A 819 39.77 -42.06 4.15
CA THR A 819 40.02 -41.32 2.89
C THR A 819 40.91 -40.10 3.17
N ASP A 820 41.52 -39.58 2.10
CA ASP A 820 41.96 -38.19 2.08
C ASP A 820 40.76 -37.24 2.17
N GLY A 821 40.99 -35.95 2.20
CA GLY A 821 39.90 -34.94 2.29
C GLY A 821 38.87 -35.08 1.16
N ILE A 822 37.64 -35.24 1.54
CA ILE A 822 36.46 -35.27 0.62
C ILE A 822 35.85 -33.87 0.59
N ASN A 823 35.61 -33.33 -0.60
CA ASN A 823 34.84 -32.11 -0.77
C ASN A 823 33.36 -32.49 -1.02
N ILE A 824 32.52 -32.33 0.00
CA ILE A 824 31.08 -32.58 -0.10
C ILE A 824 30.45 -31.31 -0.71
N ILE A 825 29.97 -31.41 -1.95
CA ILE A 825 29.43 -30.32 -2.74
C ILE A 825 28.16 -29.77 -2.08
N GLY A 826 28.05 -28.44 -1.98
CA GLY A 826 26.84 -27.77 -1.50
C GLY A 826 25.66 -27.99 -2.42
N LYS A 827 24.44 -28.18 -1.88
CA LYS A 827 23.20 -28.51 -2.63
C LYS A 827 23.38 -29.65 -3.63
N GLY A 828 24.18 -30.66 -3.26
CA GLY A 828 24.51 -31.72 -4.18
C GLY A 828 24.80 -33.05 -3.51
N ASN A 829 25.14 -34.04 -4.37
CA ASN A 829 25.56 -35.38 -3.96
C ASN A 829 27.03 -35.60 -4.23
N THR A 830 27.72 -36.23 -3.29
CA THR A 830 29.12 -36.61 -3.40
C THR A 830 29.26 -38.11 -3.10
N MET A 831 29.94 -38.85 -3.98
CA MET A 831 30.29 -40.25 -3.72
C MET A 831 31.70 -40.34 -3.10
N ALA A 832 31.81 -41.11 -2.05
CA ALA A 832 33.09 -41.35 -1.38
C ALA A 832 33.26 -42.86 -1.10
N ASP A 833 34.41 -43.37 -1.41
CA ASP A 833 34.79 -44.77 -1.19
C ASP A 833 35.91 -44.93 -0.17
N CYS A 834 35.76 -45.85 0.78
CA CYS A 834 36.81 -46.23 1.66
C CYS A 834 36.92 -47.78 1.68
N VAL A 835 38.14 -48.30 1.55
CA VAL A 835 38.39 -49.75 1.42
C VAL A 835 39.40 -50.21 2.48
N ILE A 836 39.10 -51.29 3.14
CA ILE A 836 40.08 -52.06 3.92
C ILE A 836 40.35 -53.37 3.15
N ASP A 837 41.55 -53.58 2.73
CA ASP A 837 42.00 -54.86 2.05
C ASP A 837 42.82 -55.69 3.00
N GLY A 838 42.91 -57.02 2.75
CA GLY A 838 43.66 -57.95 3.57
C GLY A 838 43.08 -58.16 4.96
N LEU A 839 41.78 -58.06 5.15
CA LEU A 839 41.12 -58.40 6.41
C LEU A 839 41.34 -59.87 6.79
N ASN A 840 41.79 -60.07 8.01
CA ASN A 840 41.85 -61.39 8.62
C ASN A 840 41.03 -61.41 9.92
N LEU A 841 39.81 -61.88 9.78
CA LEU A 841 38.79 -61.92 10.84
C LEU A 841 38.59 -63.31 11.42
N SER A 842 39.53 -64.23 11.13
CA SER A 842 39.49 -65.61 11.60
C SER A 842 39.60 -65.65 13.13
N GLY A 843 38.63 -66.33 13.75
CA GLY A 843 38.58 -66.44 15.22
C GLY A 843 37.92 -65.30 15.98
N GLU A 844 37.50 -64.24 15.28
CA GLU A 844 36.74 -63.14 15.87
C GLU A 844 35.24 -63.42 15.80
N SER A 845 34.50 -63.11 16.86
CA SER A 845 33.05 -63.30 16.94
C SER A 845 32.35 -61.95 17.03
N GLY A 846 31.10 -61.89 16.47
CA GLY A 846 30.29 -60.69 16.54
C GLY A 846 30.86 -59.47 15.79
N VAL A 847 31.61 -59.75 14.72
CA VAL A 847 32.28 -58.71 13.93
C VAL A 847 31.23 -57.74 13.31
N TRP A 848 31.49 -56.46 13.41
CA TRP A 848 30.71 -55.42 12.80
C TRP A 848 31.61 -54.27 12.27
N ALA A 849 31.12 -53.52 11.35
CA ALA A 849 31.82 -52.40 10.76
C ALA A 849 31.08 -51.10 10.95
N SER A 850 31.80 -50.00 11.04
CA SER A 850 31.23 -48.66 11.10
C SER A 850 31.92 -47.76 10.08
N ALA A 851 31.10 -47.03 9.32
CA ALA A 851 31.55 -45.94 8.48
C ALA A 851 31.12 -44.61 9.09
N MET A 852 32.13 -43.73 9.27
CA MET A 852 31.96 -42.43 9.95
C MET A 852 32.42 -41.32 9.03
N LEU A 853 31.65 -40.28 8.93
CA LEU A 853 32.00 -39.05 8.18
C LEU A 853 32.34 -37.96 9.17
N TRP A 854 33.61 -37.53 9.22
CA TRP A 854 34.09 -36.52 10.14
C TRP A 854 34.61 -35.27 9.41
N ASN A 855 34.56 -34.09 10.04
CA ASN A 855 35.09 -32.84 9.48
C ASN A 855 36.64 -32.72 9.49
N GLY A 856 37.32 -33.79 9.83
CA GLY A 856 38.80 -33.92 9.89
C GLY A 856 39.28 -34.55 11.19
N LEU A 857 40.58 -34.83 11.25
CA LEU A 857 41.20 -35.48 12.40
C LEU A 857 41.50 -34.52 13.54
N VAL A 858 41.63 -33.22 13.27
CA VAL A 858 41.94 -32.19 14.28
C VAL A 858 40.76 -31.92 15.20
N ASN A 859 39.58 -31.71 14.65
CA ASN A 859 38.39 -31.40 15.42
C ASN A 859 37.54 -32.61 15.74
N MET A 860 37.71 -33.71 15.02
CA MET A 860 37.03 -35.01 15.21
C MET A 860 35.50 -34.94 15.40
N ASN A 861 34.85 -33.92 14.81
CA ASN A 861 33.40 -33.78 14.89
C ASN A 861 32.71 -34.53 13.77
N ALA A 862 31.75 -35.38 14.13
CA ALA A 862 30.93 -36.07 13.16
C ALA A 862 30.11 -35.13 12.29
N VAL A 863 30.18 -35.23 10.98
CA VAL A 863 29.39 -34.49 10.02
C VAL A 863 27.95 -35.05 10.00
N THR A 864 27.78 -36.36 10.17
CA THR A 864 26.50 -37.08 10.29
C THR A 864 26.64 -38.27 11.23
N ALA A 865 25.55 -38.94 11.53
CA ALA A 865 25.57 -40.18 12.29
C ALA A 865 26.38 -41.27 11.56
N SER A 866 27.12 -42.09 12.30
CA SER A 866 27.80 -43.27 11.74
C SER A 866 26.78 -44.28 11.20
N VAL A 867 27.14 -44.96 10.14
CA VAL A 867 26.37 -46.09 9.59
C VAL A 867 27.11 -47.42 9.85
N GLU A 868 26.36 -48.44 10.23
CA GLU A 868 26.91 -49.69 10.68
C GLU A 868 26.53 -50.84 9.75
N LEU A 869 27.40 -51.79 9.60
CA LEU A 869 27.15 -53.09 8.99
C LEU A 869 27.35 -54.13 10.12
N ARG A 870 26.27 -54.81 10.46
CA ARG A 870 26.26 -55.86 11.50
C ARG A 870 26.00 -57.22 10.90
#